data_13dc6a3384f057973d8bf560053e9d27
#
_entry.id   13dc6a3384f057973d8bf560053e9d27
#
_cell.length_a   1.000
_cell.length_b   1.000
_cell.length_c   1.000
_cell.angle_alpha   90.00
_cell.angle_beta   90.00
_cell.angle_gamma   90.00
#
_symmetry.space_group_name_H-M   'P 1'
#
loop_
_entity.id
_entity.type
_entity.pdbx_description
1 polymer ?
#
loop_
_entity_poly.entity_id
_entity_poly.type
_entity_poly.pdbx_seq_one_letter_code
_entity_poly.pdbx_strand_id
1 'polypeptide(L)'
;MNAILTLLLGIACTCARTPVHAGTSHQTELINRAGNTSLEVDRYARLVELSKLSDVDPQLRIDLNILLPAVDQWANERRNWNPANSSGRKNRFLCGYIQDEWPPPISETSPLYPIWAMYRGRSLIQRPIQSGGIQHNPERRAKYFGEGRRLLGIAREAFPQNKLVRLYLDETFPWPLLNPLDPLAPDWANLQRETLEKLSHIITWWIETRQAPDGQLGGGWGDDVEIWRTWAPVLVGFDDPIAIRGQTNVAEGLFAAEHMKGGYTSYMTDVEHTGEDSGDTCTSMMHLRPDDPVWQARAQRIFELFRDLWTNRNARNQLQFKSTYFTSSEVDTTSQLACDTVYHPRAVQPALLYWQRTADPEMTALFSDWMRTWIAAAAGTERGKPAGIIPSAIHWPSGTVGGLGKNWWDPQNHGESTLYLWPSAMGMMTNTLLLTSHMTGDPSYLEPVRTMAHAREKYLADPTEDPAPGSEAWCASKMRIAETLAKYRLLTGDTTFDPLLLQDANGYVRYRMTGDRKHLIKGLDRSALAFRINRASYMEEVRWTDRQLSFNRNYANHYANPKLPLPTLSALHGAVTGDFGDALYFPMNAVRWKTHARDIGALVTGSGRRNFEAELYHFGNTERNMGAELYLLDKGTYEFTLTDTVGGSSTQTLTVTSPRTQVRFTLSPQRRYTIELRRPS
;
A
#
# COMPACT_ATOMS: atom_id res chain seq x y z
N MET A 1 -30.28 28.52 52.30
CA MET A 1 -31.72 28.79 52.17
C MET A 1 -32.15 28.46 50.75
N ASN A 2 -33.05 27.49 50.67
CA ASN A 2 -33.92 27.07 49.58
C ASN A 2 -33.34 26.65 48.24
N ALA A 3 -33.29 25.32 48.14
CA ALA A 3 -33.33 24.55 46.90
C ALA A 3 -34.67 24.68 46.19
N ILE A 4 -34.69 24.78 44.84
CA ILE A 4 -35.83 24.44 44.01
C ILE A 4 -35.39 23.35 43.06
N LEU A 5 -35.91 22.15 43.34
CA LEU A 5 -35.77 20.95 42.55
C LEU A 5 -36.88 21.00 41.45
N THR A 6 -36.49 21.16 40.19
CA THR A 6 -37.46 21.06 39.07
C THR A 6 -37.34 19.67 38.45
N LEU A 7 -38.36 18.85 38.74
CA LEU A 7 -38.54 17.51 38.19
C LEU A 7 -39.08 17.64 36.78
N LEU A 8 -38.28 17.32 35.74
CA LEU A 8 -38.74 17.14 34.37
C LEU A 8 -39.07 15.66 34.17
N LEU A 9 -40.33 15.34 34.20
CA LEU A 9 -40.90 14.06 33.72
C LEU A 9 -40.75 14.03 32.19
N GLY A 10 -39.74 13.28 31.69
CA GLY A 10 -39.69 12.87 30.30
C GLY A 10 -40.72 11.76 30.03
N ILE A 11 -41.77 12.09 29.33
CA ILE A 11 -42.72 11.11 28.78
C ILE A 11 -41.95 10.40 27.62
N ALA A 12 -41.42 9.21 27.89
CA ALA A 12 -40.96 8.31 26.87
C ALA A 12 -42.16 7.78 26.09
N CYS A 13 -42.44 8.36 24.92
CA CYS A 13 -43.40 7.83 23.98
C CYS A 13 -42.83 6.55 23.38
N THR A 14 -43.06 5.41 24.01
CA THR A 14 -42.85 4.09 23.43
C THR A 14 -43.94 3.89 22.36
N CYS A 15 -43.62 4.29 21.13
CA CYS A 15 -44.35 3.79 19.98
C CYS A 15 -44.13 2.29 19.89
N ALA A 16 -45.04 1.52 20.45
CA ALA A 16 -45.13 0.11 20.21
C ALA A 16 -45.36 -0.09 18.70
N ARG A 17 -44.31 -0.48 17.98
CA ARG A 17 -44.41 -0.92 16.58
C ARG A 17 -45.23 -2.22 16.59
N THR A 18 -46.44 -2.16 16.10
CA THR A 18 -47.24 -3.35 15.80
C THR A 18 -46.48 -4.21 14.81
N PRO A 19 -46.22 -5.48 15.06
CA PRO A 19 -45.60 -6.36 14.10
C PRO A 19 -46.56 -6.58 12.93
N VAL A 20 -46.19 -6.04 11.77
CA VAL A 20 -46.92 -6.28 10.52
C VAL A 20 -46.49 -7.63 9.98
N HIS A 21 -47.44 -8.54 9.83
CA HIS A 21 -47.40 -9.85 9.21
C HIS A 21 -46.21 -10.75 9.65
N ALA A 22 -46.41 -11.56 10.65
CA ALA A 22 -45.58 -12.70 10.95
C ALA A 22 -45.69 -13.67 9.76
N GLY A 23 -44.65 -13.69 8.92
CA GLY A 23 -44.41 -14.79 7.97
C GLY A 23 -44.44 -16.14 8.71
N THR A 24 -44.60 -17.25 7.99
CA THR A 24 -44.47 -18.58 8.59
C THR A 24 -43.18 -18.68 9.39
N SER A 25 -43.13 -19.53 10.40
CA SER A 25 -41.92 -19.76 11.22
C SER A 25 -40.64 -19.98 10.34
N HIS A 26 -40.82 -20.64 9.19
CA HIS A 26 -39.74 -20.94 8.26
C HIS A 26 -39.26 -19.70 7.48
N GLN A 27 -40.17 -18.82 7.02
CA GLN A 27 -39.77 -17.56 6.36
C GLN A 27 -38.99 -16.65 7.31
N THR A 28 -39.46 -16.52 8.56
CA THR A 28 -38.80 -15.75 9.62
C THR A 28 -37.40 -16.33 9.93
N GLU A 29 -37.26 -17.64 9.97
CA GLU A 29 -35.99 -18.31 10.18
C GLU A 29 -34.99 -18.00 9.05
N LEU A 30 -35.41 -18.10 7.77
CA LEU A 30 -34.57 -17.80 6.61
C LEU A 30 -34.09 -16.35 6.62
N ILE A 31 -34.97 -15.39 6.91
CA ILE A 31 -34.60 -13.97 7.03
C ILE A 31 -33.61 -13.75 8.16
N ASN A 32 -33.86 -14.34 9.33
CA ASN A 32 -32.92 -14.23 10.47
C ASN A 32 -31.55 -14.83 10.17
N ARG A 33 -31.50 -15.98 9.50
CA ARG A 33 -30.22 -16.59 9.07
C ARG A 33 -29.52 -15.74 8.02
N ALA A 34 -30.26 -15.21 7.04
CA ALA A 34 -29.72 -14.31 6.02
C ALA A 34 -29.15 -13.01 6.64
N GLY A 35 -29.86 -12.45 7.63
CA GLY A 35 -29.41 -11.22 8.29
C GLY A 35 -28.22 -11.41 9.24
N ASN A 36 -28.16 -12.53 9.94
CA ASN A 36 -27.13 -12.79 10.94
C ASN A 36 -25.80 -13.31 10.35
N THR A 37 -25.80 -13.84 9.11
CA THR A 37 -24.52 -14.26 8.49
C THR A 37 -23.67 -13.05 8.08
N SER A 38 -22.35 -13.17 8.29
CA SER A 38 -21.37 -12.22 7.74
C SER A 38 -20.93 -12.58 6.32
N LEU A 39 -21.26 -13.79 5.84
CA LEU A 39 -20.86 -14.27 4.51
C LEU A 39 -21.95 -13.92 3.48
N GLU A 40 -21.56 -13.17 2.46
CA GLU A 40 -22.49 -12.73 1.40
C GLU A 40 -23.07 -13.91 0.61
N VAL A 41 -22.27 -14.96 0.35
CA VAL A 41 -22.73 -16.16 -0.38
C VAL A 41 -23.82 -16.88 0.40
N ASP A 42 -23.67 -17.01 1.72
CA ASP A 42 -24.68 -17.65 2.57
C ASP A 42 -25.95 -16.81 2.63
N ARG A 43 -25.82 -15.49 2.75
CA ARG A 43 -26.97 -14.55 2.71
C ARG A 43 -27.75 -14.70 1.42
N TYR A 44 -27.06 -14.66 0.30
CA TYR A 44 -27.68 -14.84 -1.01
C TYR A 44 -28.42 -16.17 -1.11
N ALA A 45 -27.77 -17.26 -0.72
CA ALA A 45 -28.39 -18.59 -0.75
C ALA A 45 -29.69 -18.65 0.06
N ARG A 46 -29.74 -18.06 1.27
CA ARG A 46 -30.93 -18.00 2.11
C ARG A 46 -32.05 -17.16 1.51
N LEU A 47 -31.71 -16.01 0.90
CA LEU A 47 -32.71 -15.17 0.24
C LEU A 47 -33.27 -15.82 -1.04
N VAL A 48 -32.44 -16.55 -1.78
CA VAL A 48 -32.88 -17.38 -2.92
C VAL A 48 -33.79 -18.52 -2.46
N GLU A 49 -33.45 -19.18 -1.36
CA GLU A 49 -34.31 -20.21 -0.75
C GLU A 49 -35.68 -19.63 -0.36
N LEU A 50 -35.68 -18.47 0.32
CA LEU A 50 -36.92 -17.74 0.66
C LEU A 50 -37.75 -17.38 -0.59
N SER A 51 -37.13 -16.93 -1.68
CA SER A 51 -37.82 -16.55 -2.90
C SER A 51 -38.54 -17.71 -3.61
N LYS A 52 -38.12 -18.96 -3.34
CA LYS A 52 -38.69 -20.18 -3.94
C LYS A 52 -39.92 -20.74 -3.17
N LEU A 53 -40.18 -20.24 -1.97
CA LEU A 53 -41.33 -20.69 -1.21
C LEU A 53 -42.62 -20.25 -1.89
N SER A 54 -43.60 -21.12 -1.93
CA SER A 54 -44.89 -20.88 -2.59
C SER A 54 -45.80 -19.91 -1.80
N ASP A 55 -45.62 -19.86 -0.49
CA ASP A 55 -46.43 -19.12 0.48
C ASP A 55 -45.88 -17.73 0.86
N VAL A 56 -44.88 -17.23 0.10
CA VAL A 56 -44.32 -15.89 0.33
C VAL A 56 -45.34 -14.83 0.02
N ASP A 57 -45.55 -13.92 0.98
CA ASP A 57 -46.42 -12.74 0.82
C ASP A 57 -46.06 -11.95 -0.45
N PRO A 58 -47.06 -11.45 -1.23
CA PRO A 58 -46.80 -10.73 -2.47
C PRO A 58 -45.88 -9.50 -2.30
N GLN A 59 -46.00 -8.74 -1.19
CA GLN A 59 -45.13 -7.59 -0.94
C GLN A 59 -43.73 -8.03 -0.59
N LEU A 60 -43.58 -9.08 0.22
CA LEU A 60 -42.25 -9.65 0.52
C LEU A 60 -41.56 -10.19 -0.74
N ARG A 61 -42.30 -10.73 -1.69
CA ARG A 61 -41.80 -11.16 -2.99
C ARG A 61 -41.29 -9.99 -3.84
N ILE A 62 -42.00 -8.87 -3.83
CA ILE A 62 -41.57 -7.63 -4.48
C ILE A 62 -40.25 -7.15 -3.84
N ASP A 63 -40.19 -7.09 -2.52
CA ASP A 63 -39.03 -6.65 -1.78
C ASP A 63 -37.81 -7.56 -2.02
N LEU A 64 -38.01 -8.88 -2.11
CA LEU A 64 -36.99 -9.85 -2.49
C LEU A 64 -36.43 -9.60 -3.90
N ASN A 65 -37.34 -9.32 -4.87
CA ASN A 65 -36.90 -9.03 -6.23
C ASN A 65 -36.09 -7.74 -6.34
N ILE A 66 -36.33 -6.78 -5.46
CA ILE A 66 -35.51 -5.55 -5.35
C ILE A 66 -34.14 -5.86 -4.71
N LEU A 67 -34.09 -6.67 -3.67
CA LEU A 67 -32.90 -6.90 -2.85
C LEU A 67 -31.95 -7.92 -3.46
N LEU A 68 -32.45 -9.00 -4.06
CA LEU A 68 -31.65 -10.12 -4.56
C LEU A 68 -30.57 -9.70 -5.57
N PRO A 69 -30.82 -8.84 -6.57
CA PRO A 69 -29.77 -8.43 -7.51
C PRO A 69 -28.60 -7.72 -6.81
N ALA A 70 -28.88 -6.93 -5.78
CA ALA A 70 -27.84 -6.25 -5.02
C ALA A 70 -27.02 -7.23 -4.18
N VAL A 71 -27.70 -8.16 -3.51
CA VAL A 71 -27.02 -9.20 -2.72
C VAL A 71 -26.23 -10.15 -3.62
N ASP A 72 -26.77 -10.52 -4.78
CA ASP A 72 -26.06 -11.33 -5.78
C ASP A 72 -24.77 -10.66 -6.24
N GLN A 73 -24.80 -9.37 -6.44
CA GLN A 73 -23.63 -8.60 -6.85
C GLN A 73 -22.48 -8.70 -5.83
N TRP A 74 -22.79 -8.68 -4.54
CA TRP A 74 -21.80 -8.86 -3.48
C TRP A 74 -21.40 -10.31 -3.29
N ALA A 75 -22.35 -11.25 -3.39
CA ALA A 75 -22.13 -12.65 -3.11
C ALA A 75 -21.38 -13.39 -4.24
N ASN A 76 -21.68 -13.04 -5.48
CA ASN A 76 -21.22 -13.75 -6.67
C ASN A 76 -20.40 -12.85 -7.60
N GLU A 77 -19.59 -12.01 -7.03
CA GLU A 77 -18.75 -11.05 -7.74
C GLU A 77 -17.92 -11.72 -8.84
N ARG A 78 -17.32 -12.88 -8.59
CA ARG A 78 -16.54 -13.65 -9.59
C ARG A 78 -17.41 -14.23 -10.70
N ARG A 79 -18.60 -14.76 -10.37
CA ARG A 79 -19.55 -15.31 -11.35
C ARG A 79 -20.10 -14.22 -12.27
N ASN A 80 -20.39 -13.05 -11.72
CA ASN A 80 -20.94 -11.92 -12.43
C ASN A 80 -19.88 -11.06 -13.11
N TRP A 81 -18.64 -11.53 -13.12
CA TRP A 81 -17.51 -10.83 -13.71
C TRP A 81 -17.68 -10.63 -15.22
N ASN A 82 -17.56 -9.40 -15.66
CA ASN A 82 -17.51 -9.01 -17.06
C ASN A 82 -16.29 -8.12 -17.29
N PRO A 83 -15.25 -8.60 -18.00
CA PRO A 83 -14.04 -7.83 -18.26
C PRO A 83 -14.29 -6.45 -18.88
N ALA A 84 -15.29 -6.35 -19.79
CA ALA A 84 -15.66 -5.07 -20.43
C ALA A 84 -16.20 -4.02 -19.44
N ASN A 85 -16.56 -4.43 -18.23
CA ASN A 85 -17.11 -3.57 -17.20
C ASN A 85 -16.26 -3.55 -15.92
N SER A 86 -15.04 -4.04 -15.96
CA SER A 86 -14.19 -4.25 -14.79
C SER A 86 -13.95 -2.96 -13.98
N SER A 87 -13.59 -1.88 -14.64
CA SER A 87 -13.37 -0.58 -13.99
C SER A 87 -14.63 0.05 -13.36
N GLY A 88 -15.82 -0.30 -13.90
CA GLY A 88 -17.07 0.21 -13.39
C GLY A 88 -17.76 -0.69 -12.36
N ARG A 89 -17.28 -1.92 -12.13
CA ARG A 89 -17.99 -2.90 -11.31
C ARG A 89 -18.08 -2.50 -9.83
N LYS A 90 -16.96 -2.18 -9.23
CA LYS A 90 -16.85 -1.66 -7.87
C LYS A 90 -17.69 -0.40 -7.68
N ASN A 91 -17.50 0.55 -8.59
CA ASN A 91 -18.13 1.86 -8.51
C ASN A 91 -19.66 1.80 -8.74
N ARG A 92 -20.13 0.94 -9.62
CA ARG A 92 -21.57 0.78 -9.85
C ARG A 92 -22.31 0.31 -8.59
N PHE A 93 -21.75 -0.66 -7.89
CA PHE A 93 -22.39 -1.17 -6.69
C PHE A 93 -22.38 -0.12 -5.57
N LEU A 94 -21.19 0.42 -5.23
CA LEU A 94 -21.07 1.40 -4.15
C LEU A 94 -21.70 2.74 -4.51
N CYS A 95 -21.50 3.25 -5.73
CA CYS A 95 -22.06 4.53 -6.16
C CYS A 95 -23.56 4.46 -6.47
N GLY A 96 -24.06 3.35 -6.97
CA GLY A 96 -25.51 3.17 -7.22
C GLY A 96 -26.35 3.22 -5.94
N TYR A 97 -25.76 2.86 -4.79
CA TYR A 97 -26.40 2.94 -3.48
C TYR A 97 -26.18 4.29 -2.77
N ILE A 98 -25.43 5.21 -3.33
CA ILE A 98 -24.97 6.44 -2.66
C ILE A 98 -25.53 7.69 -3.33
N GLN A 99 -26.71 7.65 -3.90
CA GLN A 99 -27.43 8.89 -4.15
C GLN A 99 -27.88 9.45 -2.80
N ASP A 100 -27.48 10.66 -2.49
CA ASP A 100 -27.70 11.31 -1.19
C ASP A 100 -29.19 11.33 -0.78
N GLU A 101 -30.10 11.34 -1.75
CA GLU A 101 -31.54 11.49 -1.58
C GLU A 101 -32.36 10.26 -2.02
N TRP A 102 -31.72 9.10 -2.14
CA TRP A 102 -32.44 7.92 -2.59
C TRP A 102 -33.33 7.34 -1.48
N PRO A 103 -34.66 7.42 -1.63
CA PRO A 103 -35.57 6.81 -0.67
C PRO A 103 -35.37 5.29 -0.63
N PRO A 104 -35.60 4.64 0.50
CA PRO A 104 -35.48 3.20 0.57
C PRO A 104 -36.48 2.57 -0.43
N PRO A 105 -36.00 1.70 -1.34
CA PRO A 105 -36.89 1.03 -2.30
C PRO A 105 -37.74 -0.06 -1.64
N ILE A 106 -37.49 -0.35 -0.37
CA ILE A 106 -38.18 -1.32 0.47
C ILE A 106 -38.77 -0.57 1.65
N SER A 107 -40.06 -0.84 1.97
CA SER A 107 -40.75 -0.22 3.12
C SER A 107 -40.01 -0.51 4.42
N GLU A 108 -39.97 0.47 5.32
CA GLU A 108 -39.43 0.28 6.68
C GLU A 108 -40.17 -0.79 7.50
N THR A 109 -41.40 -1.12 7.11
CA THR A 109 -42.20 -2.18 7.73
C THR A 109 -41.90 -3.55 7.17
N SER A 110 -41.15 -3.66 6.08
CA SER A 110 -40.75 -4.94 5.50
C SER A 110 -39.78 -5.68 6.41
N PRO A 111 -39.94 -7.00 6.60
CA PRO A 111 -38.95 -7.80 7.35
C PRO A 111 -37.57 -7.87 6.67
N LEU A 112 -37.46 -7.47 5.39
CA LEU A 112 -36.20 -7.35 4.67
C LEU A 112 -35.51 -5.97 4.78
N TYR A 113 -36.23 -4.97 5.31
CA TYR A 113 -35.67 -3.63 5.47
C TYR A 113 -34.36 -3.59 6.27
N PRO A 114 -34.19 -4.34 7.36
CA PRO A 114 -32.89 -4.36 8.06
C PRO A 114 -31.73 -4.90 7.23
N ILE A 115 -31.97 -5.80 6.25
CA ILE A 115 -30.94 -6.27 5.32
C ILE A 115 -30.58 -5.14 4.33
N TRP A 116 -31.57 -4.45 3.77
CA TRP A 116 -31.32 -3.26 2.95
C TRP A 116 -30.56 -2.19 3.74
N ALA A 117 -30.99 -1.91 4.96
CA ALA A 117 -30.35 -0.93 5.85
C ALA A 117 -28.88 -1.28 6.13
N MET A 118 -28.55 -2.57 6.27
CA MET A 118 -27.17 -3.04 6.41
C MET A 118 -26.32 -2.69 5.18
N TYR A 119 -26.80 -2.95 3.96
CA TYR A 119 -26.06 -2.62 2.73
C TYR A 119 -25.91 -1.12 2.56
N ARG A 120 -26.99 -0.36 2.75
CA ARG A 120 -26.96 1.09 2.65
C ARG A 120 -26.04 1.71 3.69
N GLY A 121 -26.11 1.23 4.93
CA GLY A 121 -25.26 1.69 6.04
C GLY A 121 -23.79 1.46 5.76
N ARG A 122 -23.41 0.27 5.28
CA ARG A 122 -22.03 -0.06 4.88
C ARG A 122 -21.54 0.84 3.76
N SER A 123 -22.36 1.04 2.72
CA SER A 123 -22.00 1.93 1.61
C SER A 123 -21.78 3.37 2.06
N LEU A 124 -22.63 3.91 2.93
CA LEU A 124 -22.49 5.26 3.47
C LEU A 124 -21.24 5.44 4.33
N ILE A 125 -20.78 4.40 5.04
CA ILE A 125 -19.53 4.42 5.79
C ILE A 125 -18.32 4.35 4.84
N GLN A 126 -18.37 3.54 3.81
CA GLN A 126 -17.23 3.33 2.92
C GLN A 126 -17.01 4.52 1.95
N ARG A 127 -18.06 5.20 1.53
CA ARG A 127 -17.98 6.30 0.57
C ARG A 127 -17.04 7.44 1.03
N PRO A 128 -17.13 7.97 2.25
CA PRO A 128 -16.20 8.99 2.73
C PRO A 128 -14.75 8.50 2.83
N ILE A 129 -14.53 7.20 3.03
CA ILE A 129 -13.18 6.63 3.08
C ILE A 129 -12.51 6.71 1.70
N GLN A 130 -13.28 6.59 0.62
CA GLN A 130 -12.78 6.59 -0.75
C GLN A 130 -12.80 7.97 -1.41
N SER A 131 -13.84 8.75 -1.20
CA SER A 131 -14.05 10.00 -1.94
C SER A 131 -13.34 11.17 -1.29
N GLY A 132 -12.31 11.72 -1.93
CA GLY A 132 -11.60 12.92 -1.47
C GLY A 132 -12.52 14.12 -1.23
N GLY A 133 -13.53 14.34 -2.10
CA GLY A 133 -14.48 15.44 -1.94
C GLY A 133 -15.41 15.32 -0.72
N ILE A 134 -15.62 14.10 -0.20
CA ILE A 134 -16.35 13.88 1.05
C ILE A 134 -15.37 13.81 2.23
N GLN A 135 -14.23 13.15 2.03
CA GLN A 135 -13.21 12.95 3.06
C GLN A 135 -12.72 14.28 3.65
N HIS A 136 -12.50 15.27 2.80
CA HIS A 136 -12.00 16.58 3.19
C HIS A 136 -13.08 17.59 3.58
N ASN A 137 -14.38 17.20 3.53
CA ASN A 137 -15.49 18.02 4.00
C ASN A 137 -16.05 17.44 5.32
N PRO A 138 -15.74 18.04 6.48
CA PRO A 138 -16.13 17.50 7.79
C PRO A 138 -17.64 17.35 7.98
N GLU A 139 -18.43 18.31 7.51
CA GLU A 139 -19.89 18.29 7.64
C GLU A 139 -20.52 17.17 6.80
N ARG A 140 -20.13 17.09 5.53
CA ARG A 140 -20.61 16.05 4.63
C ARG A 140 -20.20 14.67 5.11
N ARG A 141 -18.96 14.51 5.57
CA ARG A 141 -18.46 13.28 6.17
C ARG A 141 -19.26 12.85 7.40
N ALA A 142 -19.53 13.80 8.32
CA ALA A 142 -20.35 13.53 9.52
C ALA A 142 -21.77 13.09 9.17
N LYS A 143 -22.41 13.70 8.15
CA LYS A 143 -23.73 13.31 7.64
C LYS A 143 -23.73 11.86 7.15
N TYR A 144 -22.77 11.48 6.31
CA TYR A 144 -22.66 10.11 5.77
C TYR A 144 -22.44 9.07 6.88
N PHE A 145 -21.53 9.35 7.77
CA PHE A 145 -21.24 8.46 8.88
C PHE A 145 -22.41 8.36 9.87
N GLY A 146 -23.05 9.46 10.21
CA GLY A 146 -24.20 9.48 11.10
C GLY A 146 -25.35 8.65 10.56
N GLU A 147 -25.74 8.84 9.31
CA GLU A 147 -26.81 8.08 8.67
C GLU A 147 -26.42 6.60 8.46
N GLY A 148 -25.16 6.34 8.07
CA GLY A 148 -24.66 4.98 7.94
C GLY A 148 -24.76 4.20 9.26
N ARG A 149 -24.36 4.81 10.37
CA ARG A 149 -24.45 4.19 11.70
C ARG A 149 -25.88 4.02 12.17
N ARG A 150 -26.77 4.96 11.87
CA ARG A 150 -28.21 4.84 12.17
C ARG A 150 -28.82 3.61 11.49
N LEU A 151 -28.56 3.42 10.19
CA LEU A 151 -29.05 2.26 9.43
C LEU A 151 -28.43 0.95 9.91
N LEU A 152 -27.15 0.95 10.23
CA LEU A 152 -26.49 -0.21 10.83
C LEU A 152 -27.03 -0.54 12.23
N GLY A 153 -27.48 0.46 12.99
CA GLY A 153 -28.19 0.27 14.25
C GLY A 153 -29.49 -0.52 14.07
N ILE A 154 -30.30 -0.19 13.05
CA ILE A 154 -31.50 -0.96 12.69
C ILE A 154 -31.14 -2.42 12.35
N ALA A 155 -30.10 -2.61 11.55
CA ALA A 155 -29.63 -3.96 11.22
C ALA A 155 -29.11 -4.71 12.46
N ARG A 156 -28.46 -4.01 13.41
CA ARG A 156 -27.94 -4.59 14.65
C ARG A 156 -29.05 -5.08 15.59
N GLU A 157 -30.13 -4.32 15.68
CA GLU A 157 -31.31 -4.70 16.46
C GLU A 157 -31.98 -5.95 15.89
N ALA A 158 -32.14 -6.02 14.56
CA ALA A 158 -32.78 -7.16 13.89
C ALA A 158 -31.83 -8.39 13.85
N PHE A 159 -30.53 -8.19 13.67
CA PHE A 159 -29.55 -9.23 13.44
C PHE A 159 -28.34 -9.11 14.39
N PRO A 160 -28.55 -9.37 15.69
CA PRO A 160 -27.54 -9.12 16.73
C PRO A 160 -26.25 -9.96 16.61
N GLN A 161 -26.24 -11.02 15.83
CA GLN A 161 -25.08 -11.88 15.64
C GLN A 161 -24.25 -11.53 14.40
N ASN A 162 -24.71 -10.60 13.55
CA ASN A 162 -23.97 -10.22 12.34
C ASN A 162 -22.66 -9.52 12.69
N LYS A 163 -21.54 -10.20 12.45
CA LYS A 163 -20.21 -9.70 12.79
C LYS A 163 -19.80 -8.46 11.98
N LEU A 164 -20.23 -8.34 10.72
CA LEU A 164 -19.91 -7.15 9.90
C LEU A 164 -20.64 -5.91 10.42
N VAL A 165 -21.93 -6.03 10.71
CA VAL A 165 -22.70 -4.93 11.31
C VAL A 165 -22.08 -4.47 12.63
N ARG A 166 -21.70 -5.42 13.48
CA ARG A 166 -21.04 -5.17 14.76
C ARG A 166 -19.67 -4.50 14.58
N LEU A 167 -18.89 -4.94 13.58
CA LEU A 167 -17.62 -4.30 13.20
C LEU A 167 -17.79 -2.81 12.88
N TYR A 168 -18.78 -2.47 12.05
CA TYR A 168 -19.09 -1.08 11.71
C TYR A 168 -19.61 -0.26 12.88
N LEU A 169 -20.10 -0.90 13.93
CA LEU A 169 -20.54 -0.28 15.19
C LEU A 169 -19.47 -0.35 16.29
N ASP A 170 -18.20 -0.46 15.89
CA ASP A 170 -17.00 -0.37 16.74
C ASP A 170 -16.74 -1.60 17.63
N GLU A 171 -17.39 -2.73 17.40
CA GLU A 171 -17.04 -3.96 18.10
C GLU A 171 -15.78 -4.59 17.51
N THR A 172 -14.94 -5.13 18.38
CA THR A 172 -13.71 -5.82 17.98
C THR A 172 -13.85 -7.32 18.17
N PHE A 173 -13.34 -8.08 17.18
CA PHE A 173 -13.35 -9.54 17.20
C PHE A 173 -11.92 -10.07 17.21
N PRO A 174 -11.55 -10.86 18.23
CA PRO A 174 -10.21 -11.44 18.28
C PRO A 174 -9.93 -12.32 17.05
N TRP A 175 -8.74 -12.15 16.48
CA TRP A 175 -8.17 -13.10 15.53
C TRP A 175 -7.03 -13.85 16.23
N PRO A 176 -7.26 -15.10 16.68
CA PRO A 176 -6.28 -15.88 17.42
C PRO A 176 -4.98 -16.09 16.64
N LEU A 177 -3.94 -16.50 17.36
CA LEU A 177 -2.72 -17.00 16.73
C LEU A 177 -3.07 -18.19 15.82
N LEU A 178 -2.46 -18.28 14.65
CA LEU A 178 -2.59 -19.40 13.74
C LEU A 178 -1.76 -20.60 14.21
N ASN A 179 -0.65 -20.32 14.89
CA ASN A 179 0.22 -21.30 15.53
C ASN A 179 0.57 -20.87 16.97
N PRO A 180 0.82 -21.81 17.90
CA PRO A 180 1.28 -21.47 19.24
C PRO A 180 2.61 -20.73 19.22
N LEU A 181 2.86 -19.91 20.25
CA LEU A 181 4.18 -19.33 20.47
C LEU A 181 5.19 -20.44 20.77
N ASP A 182 6.36 -20.34 20.18
CA ASP A 182 7.48 -21.23 20.46
C ASP A 182 8.31 -20.63 21.61
N PRO A 183 8.41 -21.31 22.77
CA PRO A 183 9.17 -20.80 23.91
C PRO A 183 10.68 -20.76 23.68
N LEU A 184 11.21 -21.46 22.65
CA LEU A 184 12.62 -21.46 22.29
C LEU A 184 12.96 -20.33 21.29
N ALA A 185 11.96 -19.78 20.63
CA ALA A 185 12.15 -18.71 19.67
C ALA A 185 12.33 -17.34 20.36
N PRO A 186 13.20 -16.47 19.83
CA PRO A 186 13.27 -15.08 20.30
C PRO A 186 11.92 -14.37 20.14
N ASP A 187 11.62 -13.41 21.00
CA ASP A 187 10.37 -12.64 20.97
C ASP A 187 10.10 -12.01 19.61
N TRP A 188 11.15 -11.45 18.98
CA TRP A 188 11.02 -10.85 17.65
C TRP A 188 10.57 -11.86 16.59
N ALA A 189 11.04 -13.11 16.68
CA ALA A 189 10.70 -14.15 15.72
C ALA A 189 9.24 -14.61 15.88
N ASN A 190 8.76 -14.78 17.13
CA ASN A 190 7.36 -15.10 17.39
C ASN A 190 6.40 -14.00 16.87
N LEU A 191 6.69 -12.72 17.14
CA LEU A 191 5.89 -11.59 16.65
C LEU A 191 5.90 -11.50 15.12
N GLN A 192 7.06 -11.70 14.52
CA GLN A 192 7.22 -11.71 13.06
C GLN A 192 6.43 -12.87 12.44
N ARG A 193 6.53 -14.08 12.99
CA ARG A 193 5.79 -15.26 12.56
C ARG A 193 4.28 -14.99 12.58
N GLU A 194 3.75 -14.49 13.71
CA GLU A 194 2.32 -14.15 13.83
C GLU A 194 1.86 -13.24 12.68
N THR A 195 2.61 -12.18 12.41
CA THR A 195 2.24 -11.20 11.40
C THR A 195 2.37 -11.76 9.98
N LEU A 196 3.48 -12.46 9.67
CA LEU A 196 3.71 -13.06 8.35
C LEU A 196 2.69 -14.14 8.02
N GLU A 197 2.33 -15.00 9.00
CA GLU A 197 1.33 -16.05 8.80
C GLU A 197 -0.06 -15.49 8.57
N LYS A 198 -0.48 -14.48 9.33
CA LYS A 198 -1.76 -13.79 9.13
C LYS A 198 -1.79 -13.04 7.79
N LEU A 199 -0.72 -12.35 7.42
CA LEU A 199 -0.62 -11.70 6.12
C LEU A 199 -0.66 -12.73 4.98
N SER A 200 0.09 -13.83 5.08
CA SER A 200 0.04 -14.93 4.10
C SER A 200 -1.36 -15.55 3.99
N HIS A 201 -2.07 -15.67 5.12
CA HIS A 201 -3.47 -16.14 5.13
C HIS A 201 -4.40 -15.15 4.38
N ILE A 202 -4.25 -13.85 4.61
CA ILE A 202 -4.99 -12.80 3.88
C ILE A 202 -4.70 -12.92 2.37
N ILE A 203 -3.43 -12.97 1.98
CA ILE A 203 -3.02 -13.09 0.57
C ILE A 203 -3.61 -14.33 -0.08
N THR A 204 -3.48 -15.49 0.58
CA THR A 204 -4.05 -16.75 0.10
C THR A 204 -5.56 -16.64 -0.12
N TRP A 205 -6.29 -16.07 0.85
CA TRP A 205 -7.74 -15.89 0.74
C TRP A 205 -8.12 -14.99 -0.45
N TRP A 206 -7.42 -13.88 -0.65
CA TRP A 206 -7.66 -12.97 -1.79
C TRP A 206 -7.48 -13.67 -3.12
N ILE A 207 -6.40 -14.44 -3.27
CA ILE A 207 -6.06 -15.14 -4.51
C ILE A 207 -7.03 -16.31 -4.77
N GLU A 208 -7.35 -17.10 -3.74
CA GLU A 208 -8.18 -18.29 -3.92
C GLU A 208 -9.68 -17.98 -3.94
N THR A 209 -10.11 -16.89 -3.29
CA THR A 209 -11.53 -16.58 -3.12
C THR A 209 -12.00 -15.42 -4.00
N ARG A 210 -11.18 -14.36 -4.18
CA ARG A 210 -11.59 -13.15 -4.88
C ARG A 210 -11.00 -12.97 -6.27
N GLN A 211 -9.84 -13.56 -6.57
CA GLN A 211 -9.22 -13.37 -7.87
C GLN A 211 -10.11 -13.90 -9.00
N ALA A 212 -10.43 -13.04 -9.95
CA ALA A 212 -11.22 -13.36 -11.13
C ALA A 212 -10.38 -14.12 -12.18
N PRO A 213 -11.02 -14.77 -13.18
CA PRO A 213 -10.30 -15.52 -14.22
C PRO A 213 -9.31 -14.68 -15.05
N ASP A 214 -9.55 -13.37 -15.18
CA ASP A 214 -8.65 -12.42 -15.84
C ASP A 214 -7.54 -11.86 -14.93
N GLY A 215 -7.48 -12.32 -13.71
CA GLY A 215 -6.48 -11.91 -12.71
C GLY A 215 -6.92 -10.80 -11.77
N GLN A 216 -7.96 -10.02 -12.08
CA GLN A 216 -8.40 -8.92 -11.22
C GLN A 216 -8.92 -9.40 -9.87
N LEU A 217 -8.79 -8.52 -8.86
CA LEU A 217 -9.19 -8.77 -7.47
C LEU A 217 -10.46 -8.01 -7.06
N GLY A 218 -11.01 -7.18 -7.96
CA GLY A 218 -12.29 -6.49 -7.78
C GLY A 218 -12.18 -5.00 -7.48
N GLY A 219 -11.00 -4.44 -7.45
CA GLY A 219 -10.76 -3.00 -7.33
C GLY A 219 -10.81 -2.25 -8.66
N GLY A 220 -10.70 -2.95 -9.78
CA GLY A 220 -10.33 -2.41 -11.08
C GLY A 220 -8.80 -2.44 -11.23
N TRP A 221 -8.28 -2.32 -12.47
CA TRP A 221 -6.85 -2.51 -12.71
C TRP A 221 -5.97 -1.60 -11.86
N GLY A 222 -6.21 -0.29 -11.83
CA GLY A 222 -5.41 0.65 -11.07
C GLY A 222 -5.31 0.31 -9.57
N ASP A 223 -6.44 0.05 -8.90
CA ASP A 223 -6.42 -0.32 -7.47
C ASP A 223 -5.83 -1.74 -7.25
N ASP A 224 -6.08 -2.69 -8.18
CA ASP A 224 -5.67 -4.08 -8.01
C ASP A 224 -4.15 -4.24 -8.16
N VAL A 225 -3.52 -3.48 -9.05
CA VAL A 225 -2.06 -3.52 -9.23
C VAL A 225 -1.30 -2.89 -8.05
N GLU A 226 -1.96 -2.07 -7.25
CA GLU A 226 -1.37 -1.46 -6.06
C GLU A 226 -1.39 -2.38 -4.81
N ILE A 227 -2.20 -3.43 -4.80
CA ILE A 227 -2.39 -4.31 -3.62
C ILE A 227 -1.07 -4.92 -3.12
N TRP A 228 -0.11 -5.18 -4.02
CA TRP A 228 1.17 -5.76 -3.69
C TRP A 228 1.96 -4.94 -2.66
N ARG A 229 1.74 -3.62 -2.60
CA ARG A 229 2.39 -2.74 -1.62
C ARG A 229 2.04 -3.14 -0.19
N THR A 230 0.79 -3.59 0.02
CA THR A 230 0.34 -4.10 1.32
C THR A 230 0.82 -5.53 1.59
N TRP A 231 1.21 -6.28 0.55
CA TRP A 231 1.74 -7.63 0.62
C TRP A 231 3.27 -7.68 0.66
N ALA A 232 3.93 -6.55 0.52
CA ALA A 232 5.38 -6.45 0.33
C ALA A 232 6.24 -7.26 1.32
N PRO A 233 5.97 -7.34 2.63
CA PRO A 233 6.76 -8.17 3.52
C PRO A 233 6.80 -9.65 3.11
N VAL A 234 5.70 -10.18 2.57
CA VAL A 234 5.63 -11.55 2.04
C VAL A 234 6.10 -11.58 0.59
N LEU A 235 5.57 -10.72 -0.27
CA LEU A 235 5.78 -10.77 -1.72
C LEU A 235 7.20 -10.41 -2.12
N VAL A 236 7.75 -9.32 -1.56
CA VAL A 236 9.12 -8.86 -1.84
C VAL A 236 10.14 -9.57 -0.96
N GLY A 237 9.76 -9.92 0.28
CA GLY A 237 10.67 -10.54 1.24
C GLY A 237 10.89 -12.03 1.02
N PHE A 238 9.94 -12.75 0.44
CA PHE A 238 9.97 -14.22 0.33
C PHE A 238 9.55 -14.75 -1.04
N ASP A 239 9.82 -16.02 -1.29
CA ASP A 239 9.32 -16.79 -2.44
C ASP A 239 8.06 -17.58 -2.02
N ASP A 240 6.93 -16.89 -1.76
CA ASP A 240 5.66 -17.56 -1.48
C ASP A 240 4.96 -17.93 -2.80
N PRO A 241 4.75 -19.23 -3.09
CA PRO A 241 4.25 -19.67 -4.40
C PRO A 241 2.81 -19.22 -4.67
N ILE A 242 1.97 -19.05 -3.65
CA ILE A 242 0.59 -18.58 -3.82
C ILE A 242 0.60 -17.08 -4.14
N ALA A 243 1.36 -16.29 -3.39
CA ALA A 243 1.50 -14.87 -3.62
C ALA A 243 2.09 -14.58 -5.02
N ILE A 244 3.13 -15.32 -5.42
CA ILE A 244 3.73 -15.22 -6.76
C ILE A 244 2.71 -15.54 -7.85
N ARG A 245 1.97 -16.65 -7.71
CA ARG A 245 0.92 -17.04 -8.68
C ARG A 245 -0.14 -15.95 -8.80
N GLY A 246 -0.66 -15.47 -7.69
CA GLY A 246 -1.71 -14.44 -7.69
C GLY A 246 -1.27 -13.13 -8.31
N GLN A 247 -0.08 -12.65 -7.95
CA GLN A 247 0.48 -11.43 -8.54
C GLN A 247 0.81 -11.61 -10.02
N THR A 248 1.30 -12.79 -10.43
CA THR A 248 1.52 -13.11 -11.83
C THR A 248 0.22 -13.04 -12.63
N ASN A 249 -0.88 -13.62 -12.11
CA ASN A 249 -2.18 -13.57 -12.76
C ASN A 249 -2.70 -12.13 -12.93
N VAL A 250 -2.57 -11.27 -11.90
CA VAL A 250 -2.89 -9.84 -12.03
C VAL A 250 -2.08 -9.21 -13.16
N ALA A 251 -0.77 -9.44 -13.14
CA ALA A 251 0.17 -8.82 -14.07
C ALA A 251 -0.05 -9.28 -15.53
N GLU A 252 -0.24 -10.56 -15.77
CA GLU A 252 -0.52 -11.12 -17.10
C GLU A 252 -1.88 -10.66 -17.61
N GLY A 253 -2.91 -10.66 -16.74
CA GLY A 253 -4.24 -10.18 -17.09
C GLY A 253 -4.24 -8.70 -17.46
N LEU A 254 -3.53 -7.85 -16.72
CA LEU A 254 -3.39 -6.45 -17.09
C LEU A 254 -2.74 -6.27 -18.47
N PHE A 255 -1.60 -6.95 -18.72
CA PHE A 255 -0.93 -6.83 -20.01
C PHE A 255 -1.70 -7.45 -21.18
N ALA A 256 -2.73 -8.27 -20.91
CA ALA A 256 -3.70 -8.74 -21.91
C ALA A 256 -4.89 -7.78 -22.09
N ALA A 257 -5.05 -6.79 -21.23
CA ALA A 257 -6.16 -5.84 -21.29
C ALA A 257 -6.05 -4.92 -22.52
N GLU A 258 -7.21 -4.49 -23.03
CA GLU A 258 -7.31 -3.71 -24.28
C GLU A 258 -6.51 -2.39 -24.26
N HIS A 259 -6.40 -1.76 -23.09
CA HIS A 259 -5.69 -0.49 -22.94
C HIS A 259 -4.17 -0.64 -22.83
N MET A 260 -3.64 -1.86 -22.71
CA MET A 260 -2.20 -2.11 -22.61
C MET A 260 -1.62 -2.42 -24.00
N LYS A 261 -1.37 -1.38 -24.79
CA LYS A 261 -0.81 -1.46 -26.13
C LYS A 261 0.60 -0.89 -26.19
N GLY A 262 1.49 -1.54 -26.94
CA GLY A 262 2.87 -1.08 -27.08
C GLY A 262 3.73 -1.21 -25.83
N GLY A 263 3.30 -2.05 -24.86
CA GLY A 263 4.03 -2.35 -23.63
C GLY A 263 3.79 -1.35 -22.47
N TYR A 264 2.82 -0.46 -22.63
CA TYR A 264 2.42 0.54 -21.64
C TYR A 264 0.96 0.93 -21.84
N THR A 265 0.36 1.73 -20.94
CA THR A 265 -1.01 2.20 -21.15
C THR A 265 -1.15 3.01 -22.44
N SER A 266 -2.26 2.81 -23.16
CA SER A 266 -2.65 3.57 -24.36
C SER A 266 -3.68 4.66 -24.07
N TYR A 267 -4.14 4.80 -22.81
CA TYR A 267 -4.97 5.93 -22.43
C TYR A 267 -4.13 7.14 -22.10
N MET A 268 -4.47 8.28 -22.70
CA MET A 268 -3.86 9.57 -22.35
C MET A 268 -4.38 10.00 -20.98
N THR A 269 -3.53 9.88 -19.97
CA THR A 269 -3.82 10.30 -18.59
C THR A 269 -2.54 10.78 -17.92
N ASP A 270 -2.64 11.22 -16.66
CA ASP A 270 -1.49 11.73 -15.93
C ASP A 270 -0.52 10.63 -15.49
N VAL A 271 0.66 11.03 -15.06
CA VAL A 271 1.74 10.12 -14.68
C VAL A 271 1.39 9.27 -13.45
N GLU A 272 0.46 9.70 -12.63
CA GLU A 272 0.00 8.91 -11.49
C GLU A 272 -0.74 7.66 -11.99
N HIS A 273 -1.77 7.82 -12.81
CA HIS A 273 -2.58 6.71 -13.32
C HIS A 273 -1.84 5.87 -14.38
N THR A 274 -1.00 6.47 -15.24
CA THR A 274 -0.19 5.68 -16.18
C THR A 274 0.85 4.84 -15.44
N GLY A 275 1.41 5.38 -14.36
CA GLY A 275 2.36 4.68 -13.50
C GLY A 275 1.74 3.54 -12.72
N GLU A 276 0.46 3.62 -12.35
CA GLU A 276 -0.25 2.55 -11.66
C GLU A 276 -0.22 1.26 -12.47
N ASP A 277 -0.79 1.29 -13.66
CA ASP A 277 -0.97 0.08 -14.45
C ASP A 277 0.37 -0.59 -14.80
N SER A 278 1.23 0.13 -15.49
CA SER A 278 2.46 -0.46 -16.02
C SER A 278 3.62 -0.48 -15.02
N GLY A 279 3.80 0.63 -14.29
CA GLY A 279 4.90 0.81 -13.35
C GLY A 279 4.80 -0.15 -12.17
N ASP A 280 3.69 -0.15 -11.45
CA ASP A 280 3.53 -0.99 -10.27
C ASP A 280 3.50 -2.48 -10.62
N THR A 281 2.84 -2.84 -11.72
CA THR A 281 2.79 -4.22 -12.18
C THR A 281 4.17 -4.78 -12.53
N CYS A 282 4.93 -4.08 -13.38
CA CYS A 282 6.25 -4.54 -13.76
C CYS A 282 7.24 -4.49 -12.59
N THR A 283 7.13 -3.51 -11.69
CA THR A 283 7.99 -3.43 -10.51
C THR A 283 7.84 -4.67 -9.64
N SER A 284 6.61 -5.07 -9.32
CA SER A 284 6.36 -6.30 -8.54
C SER A 284 6.93 -7.53 -9.25
N MET A 285 6.73 -7.65 -10.56
CA MET A 285 7.23 -8.80 -11.34
C MET A 285 8.76 -8.84 -11.46
N MET A 286 9.44 -7.71 -11.47
CA MET A 286 10.90 -7.65 -11.40
C MET A 286 11.47 -8.15 -10.07
N HIS A 287 10.67 -8.18 -9.00
CA HIS A 287 11.02 -8.88 -7.76
C HIS A 287 10.73 -10.38 -7.81
N LEU A 288 9.59 -10.76 -8.40
CA LEU A 288 9.09 -12.13 -8.37
C LEU A 288 9.75 -13.03 -9.42
N ARG A 289 9.95 -12.50 -10.62
CA ARG A 289 10.48 -13.20 -11.80
C ARG A 289 11.58 -12.40 -12.49
N PRO A 290 12.66 -12.06 -11.78
CA PRO A 290 13.70 -11.19 -12.32
C PRO A 290 14.47 -11.77 -13.50
N ASP A 291 14.44 -13.10 -13.69
CA ASP A 291 15.10 -13.82 -14.79
C ASP A 291 14.15 -14.15 -15.96
N ASP A 292 12.87 -13.80 -15.85
CA ASP A 292 11.88 -14.04 -16.89
C ASP A 292 12.07 -13.02 -18.03
N PRO A 293 12.40 -13.47 -19.26
CA PRO A 293 12.69 -12.57 -20.37
C PRO A 293 11.51 -11.69 -20.77
N VAL A 294 10.27 -12.12 -20.51
CA VAL A 294 9.08 -11.32 -20.80
C VAL A 294 9.03 -10.08 -19.92
N TRP A 295 9.28 -10.25 -18.60
CA TRP A 295 9.25 -9.12 -17.66
C TRP A 295 10.46 -8.22 -17.82
N GLN A 296 11.65 -8.78 -18.13
CA GLN A 296 12.80 -7.99 -18.50
C GLN A 296 12.54 -7.13 -19.75
N ALA A 297 11.96 -7.72 -20.80
CA ALA A 297 11.61 -6.99 -22.01
C ALA A 297 10.57 -5.88 -21.75
N ARG A 298 9.60 -6.09 -20.85
CA ARG A 298 8.64 -5.06 -20.46
C ARG A 298 9.31 -3.91 -19.72
N ALA A 299 10.23 -4.20 -18.81
CA ALA A 299 11.00 -3.16 -18.10
C ALA A 299 11.91 -2.38 -19.08
N GLN A 300 12.56 -3.08 -20.03
CA GLN A 300 13.35 -2.45 -21.10
C GLN A 300 12.46 -1.60 -22.02
N ARG A 301 11.24 -2.05 -22.35
CA ARG A 301 10.31 -1.26 -23.15
C ARG A 301 9.92 0.05 -22.49
N ILE A 302 9.76 0.07 -21.18
CA ILE A 302 9.52 1.30 -20.42
C ILE A 302 10.74 2.24 -20.52
N PHE A 303 11.95 1.69 -20.48
CA PHE A 303 13.17 2.49 -20.68
C PHE A 303 13.27 3.05 -22.12
N GLU A 304 12.91 2.26 -23.14
CA GLU A 304 12.85 2.76 -24.53
C GLU A 304 11.86 3.91 -24.69
N LEU A 305 10.68 3.80 -24.07
CA LEU A 305 9.68 4.87 -24.06
C LEU A 305 10.20 6.13 -23.35
N PHE A 306 10.89 5.96 -22.23
CA PHE A 306 11.58 7.04 -21.56
C PHE A 306 12.61 7.71 -22.46
N ARG A 307 13.48 6.93 -23.11
CA ARG A 307 14.57 7.41 -23.96
C ARG A 307 14.04 8.10 -25.23
N ASP A 308 13.11 7.45 -25.94
CA ASP A 308 12.78 7.80 -27.33
C ASP A 308 11.53 8.69 -27.45
N LEU A 309 10.59 8.60 -26.48
CA LEU A 309 9.29 9.23 -26.59
C LEU A 309 9.02 10.26 -25.48
N TRP A 310 9.18 9.88 -24.20
CA TRP A 310 8.69 10.69 -23.09
C TRP A 310 9.61 11.85 -22.72
N THR A 311 10.92 11.71 -22.96
CA THR A 311 11.92 12.72 -22.61
C THR A 311 12.51 13.39 -23.83
N ASN A 312 13.12 14.55 -23.61
CA ASN A 312 13.99 15.22 -24.56
C ASN A 312 14.80 16.31 -23.82
N ARG A 313 15.74 16.95 -24.53
CA ARG A 313 16.50 18.07 -24.00
C ARG A 313 15.70 19.37 -24.09
N ASN A 314 15.58 20.04 -22.97
CA ASN A 314 14.93 21.37 -22.89
C ASN A 314 15.81 22.50 -23.46
N ALA A 315 15.35 23.72 -23.41
CA ALA A 315 16.07 24.90 -23.90
C ALA A 315 17.43 25.19 -23.21
N ARG A 316 17.66 24.50 -22.05
CA ARG A 316 18.92 24.59 -21.31
C ARG A 316 19.83 23.39 -21.60
N ASN A 317 19.49 22.58 -22.61
CA ASN A 317 20.18 21.33 -22.97
C ASN A 317 20.16 20.26 -21.86
N GLN A 318 19.14 20.25 -21.00
CA GLN A 318 18.96 19.32 -19.89
C GLN A 318 17.91 18.28 -20.25
N LEU A 319 18.17 17.00 -19.98
CA LEU A 319 17.22 15.90 -20.23
C LEU A 319 16.09 15.92 -19.19
N GLN A 320 14.83 15.97 -19.66
CA GLN A 320 13.66 15.92 -18.80
C GLN A 320 12.46 15.28 -19.49
N PHE A 321 11.46 14.87 -18.72
CA PHE A 321 10.15 14.53 -19.26
C PHE A 321 9.51 15.76 -19.92
N LYS A 322 8.80 15.51 -21.04
CA LYS A 322 8.11 16.56 -21.80
C LYS A 322 6.75 16.92 -21.21
N SER A 323 6.10 15.97 -20.52
CA SER A 323 4.75 16.15 -19.99
C SER A 323 4.46 15.20 -18.84
N THR A 324 3.45 15.53 -18.04
CA THR A 324 2.81 14.62 -17.09
C THR A 324 1.76 13.72 -17.74
N TYR A 325 1.40 13.96 -19.01
CA TYR A 325 0.40 13.19 -19.77
C TYR A 325 1.05 12.51 -20.97
N PHE A 326 1.08 11.20 -20.95
CA PHE A 326 1.71 10.39 -21.99
C PHE A 326 1.18 8.96 -22.04
N THR A 327 1.42 8.31 -23.17
CA THR A 327 1.02 6.92 -23.44
C THR A 327 2.21 6.12 -23.99
N SER A 328 1.94 4.89 -24.46
CA SER A 328 2.92 4.07 -25.21
C SER A 328 3.27 4.61 -26.60
N SER A 329 2.56 5.63 -27.13
CA SER A 329 2.73 6.13 -28.50
C SER A 329 2.79 7.65 -28.64
N GLU A 330 2.35 8.42 -27.64
CA GLU A 330 2.25 9.87 -27.72
C GLU A 330 2.44 10.57 -26.37
N VAL A 331 2.75 11.85 -26.43
CA VAL A 331 2.94 12.73 -25.27
C VAL A 331 2.14 14.01 -25.52
N ASP A 332 1.25 14.37 -24.59
CA ASP A 332 0.53 15.64 -24.65
C ASP A 332 1.40 16.78 -24.09
N THR A 333 1.93 17.59 -24.99
CA THR A 333 2.79 18.74 -24.66
C THR A 333 2.04 20.06 -24.64
N THR A 334 0.71 20.05 -24.48
CA THR A 334 -0.01 21.30 -24.21
C THR A 334 0.61 21.99 -23.00
N SER A 335 0.70 23.30 -23.04
CA SER A 335 1.52 24.07 -22.09
C SER A 335 1.16 23.81 -20.62
N GLN A 336 -0.10 23.53 -20.34
CA GLN A 336 -0.59 23.23 -19.00
C GLN A 336 -0.07 21.91 -18.45
N LEU A 337 0.17 20.90 -19.29
CA LEU A 337 0.60 19.56 -18.92
C LEU A 337 2.11 19.37 -19.06
N ALA A 338 2.78 20.28 -19.78
CA ALA A 338 4.17 20.19 -20.18
C ALA A 338 5.14 20.41 -19.01
N CYS A 339 5.27 19.43 -18.13
CA CYS A 339 6.17 19.45 -16.98
C CYS A 339 6.81 18.09 -16.75
N ASP A 340 8.06 18.10 -16.28
CA ASP A 340 8.66 17.01 -15.51
C ASP A 340 8.35 17.24 -14.03
N THR A 341 7.87 16.22 -13.31
CA THR A 341 7.46 16.32 -11.90
C THR A 341 8.13 15.26 -11.04
N VAL A 342 8.08 15.43 -9.74
CA VAL A 342 8.61 14.47 -8.76
C VAL A 342 7.89 13.12 -8.80
N TYR A 343 6.79 13.00 -9.55
CA TYR A 343 6.01 11.77 -9.74
C TYR A 343 6.55 10.84 -10.86
N HIS A 344 7.30 11.37 -11.82
CA HIS A 344 7.79 10.61 -12.97
C HIS A 344 8.61 9.35 -12.64
N PRO A 345 9.35 9.28 -11.52
CA PRO A 345 9.99 8.04 -11.14
C PRO A 345 9.04 6.84 -11.04
N ARG A 346 7.74 7.04 -10.70
CA ARG A 346 6.74 5.98 -10.67
C ARG A 346 6.56 5.32 -12.05
N ALA A 347 6.48 6.11 -13.11
CA ALA A 347 6.29 5.62 -14.46
C ALA A 347 7.47 4.76 -14.96
N VAL A 348 8.70 5.08 -14.55
CA VAL A 348 9.93 4.38 -14.95
C VAL A 348 10.47 3.44 -13.88
N GLN A 349 9.74 3.22 -12.80
CA GLN A 349 10.18 2.39 -11.67
C GLN A 349 10.65 0.99 -12.08
N PRO A 350 10.00 0.25 -12.99
CA PRO A 350 10.51 -1.04 -13.46
C PRO A 350 11.88 -0.95 -14.15
N ALA A 351 12.09 0.08 -14.93
CA ALA A 351 13.37 0.32 -15.60
C ALA A 351 14.47 0.71 -14.59
N LEU A 352 14.16 1.51 -13.56
CA LEU A 352 15.07 1.81 -12.46
C LEU A 352 15.46 0.54 -11.69
N LEU A 353 14.51 -0.37 -11.47
CA LEU A 353 14.77 -1.63 -10.79
C LEU A 353 15.59 -2.59 -11.67
N TYR A 354 15.29 -2.65 -12.96
CA TYR A 354 16.10 -3.41 -13.93
C TYR A 354 17.54 -2.87 -13.99
N TRP A 355 17.71 -1.54 -14.05
CA TRP A 355 19.01 -0.88 -13.98
C TRP A 355 19.77 -1.23 -12.71
N GLN A 356 19.14 -1.15 -11.55
CA GLN A 356 19.76 -1.54 -10.27
C GLN A 356 20.32 -2.95 -10.31
N ARG A 357 19.67 -3.88 -11.00
CA ARG A 357 20.01 -5.31 -11.03
C ARG A 357 21.01 -5.69 -12.10
N THR A 358 21.10 -4.92 -13.17
CA THR A 358 21.96 -5.20 -14.32
C THR A 358 23.16 -4.27 -14.42
N ALA A 359 23.06 -3.06 -13.85
CA ALA A 359 24.02 -1.97 -14.04
C ALA A 359 24.23 -1.64 -15.54
N ASP A 360 23.15 -1.67 -16.33
CA ASP A 360 23.17 -1.37 -17.76
C ASP A 360 23.80 0.00 -18.02
N PRO A 361 24.81 0.12 -18.93
CA PRO A 361 25.53 1.37 -19.13
C PRO A 361 24.72 2.46 -19.83
N GLU A 362 23.79 2.11 -20.73
CA GLU A 362 22.90 3.08 -21.38
C GLU A 362 21.91 3.67 -20.39
N MET A 363 21.30 2.82 -19.56
CA MET A 363 20.44 3.26 -18.46
C MET A 363 21.19 4.13 -17.46
N THR A 364 22.45 3.75 -17.14
CA THR A 364 23.31 4.55 -16.26
C THR A 364 23.50 5.96 -16.82
N ALA A 365 23.81 6.09 -18.11
CA ALA A 365 24.03 7.36 -18.75
C ALA A 365 22.75 8.25 -18.72
N LEU A 366 21.60 7.67 -19.13
CA LEU A 366 20.36 8.45 -19.29
C LEU A 366 19.71 8.80 -17.95
N PHE A 367 19.64 7.87 -17.00
CA PHE A 367 19.10 8.19 -15.67
C PHE A 367 19.99 9.17 -14.91
N SER A 368 21.32 9.08 -15.07
CA SER A 368 22.24 10.05 -14.51
C SER A 368 22.05 11.44 -15.12
N ASP A 369 21.84 11.53 -16.43
CA ASP A 369 21.61 12.80 -17.13
C ASP A 369 20.27 13.43 -16.69
N TRP A 370 19.21 12.65 -16.58
CA TRP A 370 17.94 13.10 -16.04
C TRP A 370 18.07 13.61 -14.60
N MET A 371 18.78 12.88 -13.73
CA MET A 371 18.98 13.30 -12.34
C MET A 371 19.87 14.56 -12.23
N ARG A 372 20.81 14.81 -13.16
CA ARG A 372 21.54 16.09 -13.21
C ARG A 372 20.61 17.27 -13.47
N THR A 373 19.57 17.09 -14.26
CA THR A 373 18.53 18.13 -14.45
C THR A 373 17.86 18.48 -13.12
N TRP A 374 17.50 17.48 -12.32
CA TRP A 374 16.88 17.70 -11.02
C TRP A 374 17.85 18.29 -9.99
N ILE A 375 19.13 17.94 -10.03
CA ILE A 375 20.18 18.62 -9.20
C ILE A 375 20.28 20.10 -9.58
N ALA A 376 20.34 20.41 -10.88
CA ALA A 376 20.42 21.77 -11.35
C ALA A 376 19.17 22.58 -10.96
N ALA A 377 17.99 21.98 -11.08
CA ALA A 377 16.73 22.58 -10.64
C ALA A 377 16.68 22.79 -9.11
N ALA A 378 17.22 21.86 -8.33
CA ALA A 378 17.33 22.01 -6.88
C ALA A 378 18.27 23.15 -6.49
N ALA A 379 19.43 23.28 -7.15
CA ALA A 379 20.40 24.36 -6.90
C ALA A 379 19.87 25.75 -7.32
N GLY A 380 19.05 25.81 -8.36
CA GLY A 380 18.49 27.07 -8.90
C GLY A 380 17.58 27.80 -7.90
N THR A 381 17.56 29.16 -8.01
CA THR A 381 16.76 30.04 -7.14
C THR A 381 15.66 30.78 -7.91
N GLU A 382 15.36 30.35 -9.10
CA GLU A 382 14.34 30.93 -9.94
C GLU A 382 12.99 31.04 -9.22
N ARG A 383 12.25 32.09 -9.48
CA ARG A 383 10.90 32.33 -8.96
C ARG A 383 10.85 32.34 -7.41
N GLY A 384 11.96 32.71 -6.77
CA GLY A 384 12.08 32.78 -5.32
C GLY A 384 12.22 31.43 -4.63
N LYS A 385 12.53 30.34 -5.37
CA LYS A 385 12.81 29.03 -4.79
C LYS A 385 14.10 29.07 -3.96
N PRO A 386 14.13 28.56 -2.74
CA PRO A 386 15.36 28.42 -1.97
C PRO A 386 16.35 27.48 -2.67
N ALA A 387 17.63 27.81 -2.62
CA ALA A 387 18.69 26.94 -3.13
C ALA A 387 18.70 25.59 -2.39
N GLY A 388 18.96 24.51 -3.12
CA GLY A 388 19.04 23.14 -2.57
C GLY A 388 17.69 22.46 -2.32
N ILE A 389 16.56 23.15 -2.47
CA ILE A 389 15.23 22.57 -2.37
C ILE A 389 14.81 22.01 -3.73
N ILE A 390 14.43 20.72 -3.77
CA ILE A 390 13.87 20.09 -4.97
C ILE A 390 12.54 20.78 -5.30
N PRO A 391 12.32 21.30 -6.55
CA PRO A 391 11.04 21.92 -6.92
C PRO A 391 9.93 20.88 -7.12
N SER A 392 8.69 21.32 -7.22
CA SER A 392 7.54 20.47 -7.56
C SER A 392 7.60 19.97 -9.01
N ALA A 393 8.10 20.79 -9.92
CA ALA A 393 8.16 20.50 -11.35
C ALA A 393 9.25 21.31 -12.07
N ILE A 394 9.55 20.87 -13.29
CA ILE A 394 10.41 21.58 -14.27
C ILE A 394 9.60 21.71 -15.56
N HIS A 395 9.34 22.96 -16.01
CA HIS A 395 8.51 23.22 -17.18
C HIS A 395 9.20 22.83 -18.49
N TRP A 396 8.48 22.19 -19.38
CA TRP A 396 8.89 21.90 -20.74
C TRP A 396 8.30 22.94 -21.73
N PRO A 397 9.05 23.43 -22.74
CA PRO A 397 10.45 23.09 -23.04
C PRO A 397 11.48 24.04 -22.38
N SER A 398 11.07 24.99 -21.54
CA SER A 398 11.96 26.05 -21.05
C SER A 398 13.02 25.62 -20.05
N GLY A 399 12.77 24.53 -19.29
CA GLY A 399 13.59 24.10 -18.15
C GLY A 399 13.43 25.00 -16.90
N THR A 400 12.39 25.85 -16.86
CA THR A 400 12.12 26.72 -15.70
C THR A 400 11.46 25.92 -14.58
N VAL A 401 11.85 26.16 -13.33
CA VAL A 401 11.26 25.46 -12.18
C VAL A 401 9.81 25.89 -11.91
N GLY A 402 8.97 24.97 -11.46
CA GLY A 402 7.62 25.23 -10.96
C GLY A 402 6.51 25.30 -11.99
N GLY A 403 6.68 24.75 -13.19
CA GLY A 403 5.61 24.66 -14.19
C GLY A 403 5.07 26.02 -14.63
N LEU A 404 3.77 26.09 -14.96
CA LEU A 404 3.07 27.32 -15.37
C LEU A 404 2.44 28.09 -14.18
N GLY A 405 2.35 27.51 -13.00
CA GLY A 405 1.82 28.16 -11.82
C GLY A 405 2.55 29.46 -11.48
N LYS A 406 1.93 30.35 -10.73
CA LYS A 406 2.57 31.59 -10.27
C LYS A 406 3.74 31.33 -9.33
N ASN A 407 3.62 30.25 -8.58
CA ASN A 407 4.54 29.85 -7.53
C ASN A 407 5.36 28.62 -7.98
N TRP A 408 6.61 28.55 -7.56
CA TRP A 408 7.48 27.43 -7.89
C TRP A 408 7.04 26.09 -7.26
N TRP A 409 6.24 26.13 -6.19
CA TRP A 409 5.74 24.96 -5.44
C TRP A 409 4.38 24.43 -5.90
N ASP A 410 3.73 25.10 -6.84
CA ASP A 410 2.45 24.70 -7.44
C ASP A 410 2.56 24.80 -8.97
N PRO A 411 2.75 23.68 -9.68
CA PRO A 411 2.88 23.69 -11.13
C PRO A 411 1.60 23.99 -11.87
N GLN A 412 0.41 23.81 -11.23
CA GLN A 412 -0.92 23.99 -11.82
C GLN A 412 -1.11 23.22 -13.14
N ASN A 413 -0.59 22.01 -13.23
CA ASN A 413 -0.47 21.28 -14.48
C ASN A 413 -1.58 20.26 -14.73
N HIS A 414 -2.58 20.14 -13.84
CA HIS A 414 -3.79 19.33 -14.06
C HIS A 414 -4.84 19.55 -12.96
N GLY A 415 -6.03 18.87 -13.09
CA GLY A 415 -7.16 19.04 -12.17
C GLY A 415 -6.95 18.52 -10.74
N GLU A 416 -6.03 17.56 -10.54
CA GLU A 416 -5.67 17.04 -9.23
C GLU A 416 -4.41 17.73 -8.67
N SER A 417 -4.45 19.04 -8.55
CA SER A 417 -3.32 19.89 -8.15
C SER A 417 -2.62 19.47 -6.85
N THR A 418 -3.31 18.75 -5.96
CA THR A 418 -2.73 18.28 -4.68
C THR A 418 -1.65 17.22 -4.85
N LEU A 419 -1.67 16.43 -5.92
CA LEU A 419 -0.65 15.40 -6.19
C LEU A 419 0.71 16.03 -6.49
N TYR A 420 0.74 17.15 -7.20
CA TYR A 420 1.95 17.80 -7.65
C TYR A 420 2.32 19.03 -6.82
N LEU A 421 1.48 19.38 -5.86
CA LEU A 421 1.75 20.47 -4.92
C LEU A 421 2.91 20.07 -3.99
N TRP A 422 3.94 20.92 -3.92
CA TRP A 422 5.07 20.67 -3.02
C TRP A 422 4.62 20.55 -1.55
N PRO A 423 5.09 19.57 -0.76
CA PRO A 423 6.10 18.54 -1.02
C PRO A 423 5.55 17.15 -1.39
N SER A 424 4.40 17.08 -2.05
CA SER A 424 3.80 15.80 -2.43
C SER A 424 4.77 14.93 -3.25
N ALA A 425 4.74 13.63 -3.05
CA ALA A 425 5.52 12.62 -3.78
C ALA A 425 7.06 12.83 -3.81
N MET A 426 7.60 13.73 -3.00
CA MET A 426 9.03 14.06 -2.96
C MET A 426 9.92 12.81 -2.75
N GLY A 427 9.44 11.83 -2.00
CA GLY A 427 10.15 10.58 -1.75
C GLY A 427 10.50 9.80 -3.01
N MET A 428 9.69 9.85 -4.06
CA MET A 428 10.00 9.17 -5.34
C MET A 428 11.26 9.75 -5.99
N MET A 429 11.34 11.07 -6.05
CA MET A 429 12.49 11.75 -6.66
C MET A 429 13.74 11.62 -5.80
N THR A 430 13.63 11.79 -4.48
CA THR A 430 14.78 11.60 -3.57
C THR A 430 15.31 10.18 -3.60
N ASN A 431 14.44 9.16 -3.66
CA ASN A 431 14.86 7.76 -3.80
C ASN A 431 15.60 7.52 -5.14
N THR A 432 15.17 8.17 -6.22
CA THR A 432 15.84 8.07 -7.53
C THR A 432 17.23 8.71 -7.50
N LEU A 433 17.38 9.86 -6.83
CA LEU A 433 18.69 10.50 -6.61
C LEU A 433 19.62 9.62 -5.79
N LEU A 434 19.11 9.04 -4.68
CA LEU A 434 19.88 8.11 -3.84
C LEU A 434 20.32 6.87 -4.62
N LEU A 435 19.42 6.28 -5.42
CA LEU A 435 19.75 5.16 -6.29
C LEU A 435 20.83 5.54 -7.30
N THR A 436 20.71 6.71 -7.92
CA THR A 436 21.69 7.19 -8.91
C THR A 436 23.07 7.36 -8.30
N SER A 437 23.16 7.93 -7.09
CA SER A 437 24.40 8.01 -6.34
C SER A 437 24.98 6.62 -6.04
N HIS A 438 24.13 5.67 -5.61
CA HIS A 438 24.55 4.29 -5.33
C HIS A 438 25.12 3.60 -6.57
N MET A 439 24.45 3.75 -7.72
CA MET A 439 24.84 3.07 -8.97
C MET A 439 26.07 3.68 -9.63
N THR A 440 26.25 5.00 -9.51
CA THR A 440 27.38 5.72 -10.16
C THR A 440 28.57 5.93 -9.25
N GLY A 441 28.37 5.92 -7.92
CA GLY A 441 29.37 6.32 -6.94
C GLY A 441 29.56 7.85 -6.85
N ASP A 442 28.80 8.66 -7.61
CA ASP A 442 28.90 10.12 -7.61
C ASP A 442 28.09 10.72 -6.46
N PRO A 443 28.73 11.36 -5.47
CA PRO A 443 28.05 11.93 -4.32
C PRO A 443 27.27 13.23 -4.64
N SER A 444 27.44 13.83 -5.81
CA SER A 444 26.73 15.05 -6.20
C SER A 444 25.20 14.85 -6.23
N TYR A 445 24.74 13.62 -6.49
CA TYR A 445 23.31 13.27 -6.45
C TYR A 445 22.71 13.29 -5.03
N LEU A 446 23.53 13.32 -3.99
CA LEU A 446 23.10 13.39 -2.60
C LEU A 446 22.87 14.84 -2.12
N GLU A 447 23.40 15.84 -2.82
CA GLU A 447 23.37 17.25 -2.38
C GLU A 447 21.96 17.80 -2.11
N PRO A 448 20.94 17.55 -2.96
CA PRO A 448 19.60 18.03 -2.65
C PRO A 448 19.06 17.44 -1.33
N VAL A 449 19.31 16.14 -1.08
CA VAL A 449 18.88 15.47 0.16
C VAL A 449 19.59 16.06 1.38
N ARG A 450 20.90 16.29 1.30
CA ARG A 450 21.70 16.89 2.38
C ARG A 450 21.25 18.32 2.69
N THR A 451 21.07 19.14 1.66
CA THR A 451 20.61 20.53 1.83
C THR A 451 19.23 20.58 2.48
N MET A 452 18.30 19.74 2.01
CA MET A 452 16.97 19.66 2.60
C MET A 452 17.02 19.17 4.06
N ALA A 453 17.88 18.22 4.39
CA ALA A 453 18.07 17.74 5.75
C ALA A 453 18.60 18.85 6.66
N HIS A 454 19.64 19.60 6.25
CA HIS A 454 20.17 20.73 7.00
C HIS A 454 19.12 21.85 7.18
N ALA A 455 18.32 22.15 6.16
CA ALA A 455 17.22 23.12 6.30
C ALA A 455 16.20 22.65 7.37
N ARG A 456 15.90 21.36 7.40
CA ARG A 456 15.00 20.79 8.41
C ARG A 456 15.60 20.83 9.81
N GLU A 457 16.88 20.51 9.99
CA GLU A 457 17.59 20.63 11.27
C GLU A 457 17.56 22.05 11.80
N LYS A 458 17.91 23.01 10.95
CA LYS A 458 17.89 24.45 11.28
C LYS A 458 16.51 24.89 11.74
N TYR A 459 15.46 24.52 11.00
CA TYR A 459 14.08 24.84 11.36
C TYR A 459 13.65 24.22 12.69
N LEU A 460 14.03 22.99 12.97
CA LEU A 460 13.69 22.33 14.22
C LEU A 460 14.43 22.92 15.43
N ALA A 461 15.63 23.48 15.23
CA ALA A 461 16.38 24.15 16.27
C ALA A 461 15.81 25.56 16.60
N ASP A 462 15.27 26.26 15.60
CA ASP A 462 14.68 27.59 15.74
C ASP A 462 13.44 27.72 14.82
N PRO A 463 12.28 27.22 15.25
CA PRO A 463 11.08 27.22 14.45
C PRO A 463 10.54 28.62 14.19
N THR A 464 10.34 28.99 12.95
CA THR A 464 9.64 30.21 12.54
C THR A 464 8.13 29.98 12.65
N GLU A 465 7.43 30.86 13.38
CA GLU A 465 5.98 30.86 13.43
C GLU A 465 5.42 31.41 12.09
N ASP A 466 4.46 30.69 11.50
CA ASP A 466 3.80 31.02 10.23
C ASP A 466 4.76 31.44 9.09
N PRO A 467 5.69 30.56 8.65
CA PRO A 467 6.69 30.94 7.66
C PRO A 467 6.06 31.22 6.31
N ALA A 468 6.56 32.27 5.62
CA ALA A 468 6.04 32.70 4.33
C ALA A 468 6.07 31.55 3.30
N PRO A 469 4.95 31.26 2.58
CA PRO A 469 4.87 30.19 1.61
C PRO A 469 6.00 30.26 0.57
N GLY A 470 6.65 29.12 0.33
CA GLY A 470 7.77 28.99 -0.60
C GLY A 470 9.13 29.40 -0.05
N SER A 471 9.22 29.92 1.19
CA SER A 471 10.50 30.19 1.86
C SER A 471 11.18 28.90 2.35
N GLU A 472 12.47 28.96 2.66
CA GLU A 472 13.22 27.82 3.24
C GLU A 472 12.58 27.31 4.52
N ALA A 473 12.19 28.20 5.44
CA ALA A 473 11.50 27.85 6.67
C ALA A 473 10.15 27.18 6.43
N TRP A 474 9.38 27.66 5.43
CA TRP A 474 8.12 27.03 5.05
C TRP A 474 8.36 25.62 4.48
N CYS A 475 9.35 25.45 3.60
CA CYS A 475 9.73 24.13 3.10
C CYS A 475 10.12 23.22 4.25
N ALA A 476 11.01 23.67 5.11
CA ALA A 476 11.50 22.91 6.26
C ALA A 476 10.37 22.52 7.21
N SER A 477 9.36 23.38 7.43
CA SER A 477 8.19 23.07 8.29
C SER A 477 7.34 21.92 7.76
N LYS A 478 7.25 21.78 6.42
CA LYS A 478 6.42 20.78 5.75
C LYS A 478 7.15 19.49 5.37
N MET A 479 8.49 19.49 5.32
CA MET A 479 9.26 18.32 4.94
C MET A 479 9.04 17.14 5.87
N ARG A 480 8.74 15.97 5.32
CA ARG A 480 8.78 14.67 5.98
C ARG A 480 9.89 13.84 5.34
N ILE A 481 11.10 14.02 5.83
CA ILE A 481 12.32 13.52 5.20
C ILE A 481 12.88 12.23 5.86
N ALA A 482 12.23 11.74 6.91
CA ALA A 482 12.76 10.59 7.67
C ALA A 482 12.96 9.33 6.81
N GLU A 483 12.03 9.03 5.90
CA GLU A 483 12.15 7.88 5.02
C GLU A 483 13.31 8.04 4.04
N THR A 484 13.44 9.21 3.42
CA THR A 484 14.59 9.56 2.56
C THR A 484 15.91 9.43 3.33
N LEU A 485 15.98 9.96 4.55
CA LEU A 485 17.17 9.87 5.39
C LEU A 485 17.47 8.42 5.83
N ALA A 486 16.46 7.60 6.02
CA ALA A 486 16.65 6.19 6.31
C ALA A 486 17.34 5.48 5.14
N LYS A 487 16.88 5.69 3.91
CA LYS A 487 17.52 5.15 2.70
C LYS A 487 18.90 5.77 2.44
N TYR A 488 19.04 7.07 2.68
CA TYR A 488 20.36 7.74 2.64
C TYR A 488 21.35 7.05 3.59
N ARG A 489 20.95 6.83 4.84
CA ARG A 489 21.75 6.17 5.87
C ARG A 489 22.13 4.74 5.47
N LEU A 490 21.17 3.98 4.90
CA LEU A 490 21.41 2.62 4.41
C LEU A 490 22.47 2.58 3.29
N LEU A 491 22.36 3.48 2.31
CA LEU A 491 23.18 3.44 1.11
C LEU A 491 24.57 4.06 1.29
N THR A 492 24.67 5.08 2.14
CA THR A 492 25.93 5.84 2.33
C THR A 492 26.72 5.43 3.57
N GLY A 493 26.04 4.93 4.60
CA GLY A 493 26.62 4.74 5.94
C GLY A 493 26.86 6.03 6.71
N ASP A 494 26.54 7.22 6.14
CA ASP A 494 26.75 8.52 6.76
C ASP A 494 25.78 8.74 7.93
N THR A 495 26.33 9.09 9.09
CA THR A 495 25.60 9.26 10.36
C THR A 495 25.21 10.70 10.67
N THR A 496 25.56 11.65 9.81
CA THR A 496 25.38 13.09 10.05
C THR A 496 23.93 13.43 10.45
N PHE A 497 22.95 12.80 9.79
CA PHE A 497 21.53 13.08 9.99
C PHE A 497 20.82 12.08 10.90
N ASP A 498 21.57 11.22 11.62
CA ASP A 498 20.99 10.23 12.54
C ASP A 498 20.10 10.88 13.62
N PRO A 499 20.44 12.04 14.23
CA PRO A 499 19.57 12.71 15.20
C PRO A 499 18.21 13.13 14.61
N LEU A 500 18.20 13.60 13.33
CA LEU A 500 16.99 13.98 12.62
C LEU A 500 16.17 12.75 12.24
N LEU A 501 16.82 11.71 11.72
CA LEU A 501 16.20 10.46 11.36
C LEU A 501 15.51 9.79 12.57
N LEU A 502 16.15 9.76 13.73
CA LEU A 502 15.63 9.12 14.93
C LEU A 502 14.34 9.76 15.47
N GLN A 503 13.98 10.98 15.07
CA GLN A 503 12.73 11.59 15.51
C GLN A 503 11.50 10.85 14.99
N ASP A 504 11.53 10.42 13.72
CA ASP A 504 10.39 9.82 13.02
C ASP A 504 10.64 8.40 12.47
N ALA A 505 11.82 7.81 12.75
CA ALA A 505 12.17 6.48 12.27
C ALA A 505 11.24 5.39 12.80
N ASN A 506 10.93 4.39 11.97
CA ASN A 506 10.19 3.20 12.40
C ASN A 506 11.01 2.34 13.38
N GLY A 507 10.36 1.36 14.00
CA GLY A 507 11.00 0.53 15.04
C GLY A 507 12.20 -0.27 14.57
N TYR A 508 12.20 -0.73 13.29
CA TYR A 508 13.34 -1.45 12.73
C TYR A 508 14.54 -0.52 12.51
N VAL A 509 14.32 0.65 11.90
CA VAL A 509 15.39 1.63 11.67
C VAL A 509 16.01 2.09 13.00
N ARG A 510 15.17 2.39 14.01
CA ARG A 510 15.67 2.72 15.37
C ARG A 510 16.55 1.61 15.95
N TYR A 511 16.12 0.35 15.82
CA TYR A 511 16.92 -0.81 16.22
C TYR A 511 18.26 -0.85 15.50
N ARG A 512 18.27 -0.70 14.17
CA ARG A 512 19.49 -0.74 13.37
C ARG A 512 20.48 0.38 13.72
N MET A 513 19.99 1.52 14.15
CA MET A 513 20.81 2.67 14.51
C MET A 513 21.32 2.60 15.95
N THR A 514 20.52 2.07 16.88
CA THR A 514 20.83 2.10 18.33
C THR A 514 21.31 0.77 18.89
N GLY A 515 21.06 -0.34 18.18
CA GLY A 515 21.28 -1.70 18.69
C GLY A 515 20.22 -2.16 19.70
N ASP A 516 19.30 -1.28 20.15
CA ASP A 516 18.28 -1.63 21.15
C ASP A 516 17.11 -2.38 20.52
N ARG A 517 17.04 -3.68 20.78
CA ARG A 517 15.98 -4.59 20.30
C ARG A 517 14.57 -4.22 20.77
N LYS A 518 14.43 -3.43 21.84
CA LYS A 518 13.10 -2.98 22.31
C LYS A 518 12.37 -2.18 21.22
N HIS A 519 13.09 -1.40 20.43
CA HIS A 519 12.50 -0.65 19.31
C HIS A 519 11.95 -1.59 18.24
N LEU A 520 12.69 -2.63 17.88
CA LEU A 520 12.26 -3.66 16.94
C LEU A 520 11.00 -4.39 17.45
N ILE A 521 11.07 -4.92 18.68
CA ILE A 521 9.97 -5.66 19.31
C ILE A 521 8.70 -4.80 19.35
N LYS A 522 8.80 -3.54 19.79
CA LYS A 522 7.68 -2.59 19.79
C LYS A 522 7.10 -2.36 18.39
N GLY A 523 7.97 -2.26 17.38
CA GLY A 523 7.56 -2.09 15.98
C GLY A 523 6.83 -3.31 15.42
N LEU A 524 7.33 -4.52 15.69
CA LEU A 524 6.72 -5.78 15.29
C LEU A 524 5.41 -6.05 16.03
N ASP A 525 5.36 -5.79 17.34
CA ASP A 525 4.12 -5.92 18.13
C ASP A 525 3.03 -4.96 17.62
N ARG A 526 3.39 -3.74 17.24
CA ARG A 526 2.46 -2.80 16.61
C ARG A 526 1.93 -3.32 15.27
N SER A 527 2.75 -4.00 14.47
CA SER A 527 2.33 -4.65 13.23
C SER A 527 1.38 -5.82 13.51
N ALA A 528 1.71 -6.67 14.49
CA ALA A 528 0.89 -7.82 14.88
C ALA A 528 -0.48 -7.40 15.46
N LEU A 529 -0.51 -6.31 16.25
CA LEU A 529 -1.72 -5.82 16.92
C LEU A 529 -2.85 -5.54 15.92
N ALA A 530 -2.53 -4.97 14.75
CA ALA A 530 -3.51 -4.70 13.71
C ALA A 530 -4.21 -5.98 13.20
N PHE A 531 -3.49 -7.12 13.20
CA PHE A 531 -4.02 -8.40 12.76
C PHE A 531 -4.65 -9.25 13.88
N ARG A 532 -4.59 -8.81 15.13
CA ARG A 532 -5.20 -9.55 16.26
C ARG A 532 -6.70 -9.39 16.36
N ILE A 533 -7.26 -8.45 15.61
CA ILE A 533 -8.70 -8.16 15.62
C ILE A 533 -9.25 -7.94 14.21
N ASN A 534 -10.55 -8.16 14.07
CA ASN A 534 -11.35 -7.76 12.89
C ASN A 534 -10.81 -8.32 11.55
N ARG A 535 -10.52 -9.62 11.52
CA ARG A 535 -10.06 -10.32 10.31
C ARG A 535 -10.89 -9.98 9.06
N ALA A 536 -12.22 -9.89 9.21
CA ALA A 536 -13.13 -9.58 8.11
C ALA A 536 -12.85 -8.21 7.47
N SER A 537 -12.30 -7.26 8.21
CA SER A 537 -11.94 -5.93 7.68
C SER A 537 -10.80 -5.94 6.65
N TYR A 538 -10.03 -7.01 6.59
CA TYR A 538 -8.93 -7.17 5.62
C TYR A 538 -9.29 -8.07 4.43
N MET A 539 -10.44 -8.70 4.46
CA MET A 539 -10.85 -9.73 3.51
C MET A 539 -12.26 -9.46 2.96
N GLU A 540 -13.28 -9.77 3.76
CA GLU A 540 -14.67 -9.79 3.33
C GLU A 540 -15.26 -8.39 3.09
N GLU A 541 -14.74 -7.38 3.80
CA GLU A 541 -15.28 -6.02 3.78
C GLU A 541 -14.51 -5.04 2.89
N VAL A 542 -13.39 -5.44 2.32
CA VAL A 542 -12.61 -4.59 1.42
C VAL A 542 -13.31 -4.46 0.07
N ARG A 543 -13.46 -3.23 -0.41
CA ARG A 543 -14.04 -2.89 -1.72
C ARG A 543 -13.03 -2.23 -2.65
N TRP A 544 -12.02 -1.58 -2.11
CA TRP A 544 -10.89 -0.99 -2.84
C TRP A 544 -9.60 -1.70 -2.44
N THR A 545 -8.98 -2.33 -3.40
CA THR A 545 -7.84 -3.25 -3.16
C THR A 545 -6.56 -2.51 -2.77
N ASP A 546 -6.34 -1.32 -3.28
CA ASP A 546 -5.27 -0.42 -2.84
C ASP A 546 -5.36 -0.06 -1.35
N ARG A 547 -6.56 -0.19 -0.75
CA ARG A 547 -6.84 0.08 0.66
C ARG A 547 -7.09 -1.16 1.50
N GLN A 548 -6.62 -2.32 1.04
CA GLN A 548 -6.87 -3.61 1.68
C GLN A 548 -6.55 -3.63 3.19
N LEU A 549 -5.39 -3.11 3.60
CA LEU A 549 -5.00 -3.05 5.02
C LEU A 549 -5.36 -1.72 5.70
N SER A 550 -5.95 -0.78 5.00
CA SER A 550 -6.20 0.56 5.52
C SER A 550 -7.64 0.81 5.98
N PHE A 551 -8.57 -0.17 5.86
CA PHE A 551 -9.93 0.00 6.33
C PHE A 551 -9.99 0.46 7.80
N ASN A 552 -9.39 -0.29 8.72
CA ASN A 552 -9.35 0.08 10.14
C ASN A 552 -8.67 1.43 10.36
N ARG A 553 -7.59 1.72 9.64
CA ARG A 553 -6.88 3.01 9.71
C ARG A 553 -7.77 4.16 9.26
N ASN A 554 -8.40 4.04 8.08
CA ASN A 554 -9.23 5.09 7.53
C ASN A 554 -10.48 5.30 8.38
N TYR A 555 -11.10 4.20 8.83
CA TYR A 555 -12.23 4.26 9.72
C TYR A 555 -11.88 4.92 11.06
N ALA A 556 -10.79 4.51 11.70
CA ALA A 556 -10.30 5.12 12.95
C ALA A 556 -9.94 6.61 12.77
N ASN A 557 -9.27 6.99 11.66
CA ASN A 557 -8.95 8.37 11.36
C ASN A 557 -10.19 9.25 11.17
N HIS A 558 -11.26 8.70 10.59
CA HIS A 558 -12.49 9.44 10.32
C HIS A 558 -13.46 9.45 11.50
N TYR A 559 -13.44 8.43 12.32
CA TYR A 559 -14.27 8.30 13.52
C TYR A 559 -13.52 8.52 14.84
N ALA A 560 -12.18 8.67 14.75
CA ALA A 560 -11.33 8.75 15.93
C ALA A 560 -11.56 7.58 16.92
N ASN A 561 -11.77 6.36 16.39
CA ASN A 561 -11.95 5.18 17.22
C ASN A 561 -10.59 4.66 17.73
N PRO A 562 -10.21 4.92 18.98
CA PRO A 562 -8.90 4.53 19.50
C PRO A 562 -8.77 3.01 19.74
N LYS A 563 -9.86 2.25 19.61
CA LYS A 563 -9.87 0.79 19.78
C LYS A 563 -9.40 0.07 18.51
N LEU A 564 -9.40 0.74 17.36
CA LEU A 564 -8.94 0.16 16.10
C LEU A 564 -7.46 0.48 15.89
N PRO A 565 -6.56 -0.49 16.01
CA PRO A 565 -5.15 -0.26 15.76
C PRO A 565 -4.90 0.06 14.29
N LEU A 566 -3.97 0.98 14.05
CA LEU A 566 -3.55 1.32 12.70
C LEU A 566 -2.57 0.25 12.19
N PRO A 567 -2.87 -0.46 11.09
CA PRO A 567 -1.93 -1.41 10.51
C PRO A 567 -0.71 -0.64 9.98
N THR A 568 0.47 -1.12 10.37
CA THR A 568 1.74 -0.63 9.86
C THR A 568 2.67 -1.83 9.68
N LEU A 569 3.23 -1.96 8.49
CA LEU A 569 4.12 -3.07 8.15
C LEU A 569 5.57 -2.64 7.94
N SER A 570 5.90 -1.36 8.11
CA SER A 570 7.24 -0.85 7.83
C SER A 570 8.34 -1.50 8.69
N ALA A 571 8.07 -1.76 9.97
CA ALA A 571 9.02 -2.47 10.83
C ALA A 571 9.19 -3.95 10.42
N LEU A 572 8.11 -4.60 10.01
CA LEU A 572 8.13 -5.98 9.49
C LEU A 572 8.87 -6.05 8.16
N HIS A 573 8.54 -5.15 7.22
CA HIS A 573 9.20 -5.07 5.92
C HIS A 573 10.70 -4.87 6.06
N GLY A 574 11.10 -3.88 6.87
CA GLY A 574 12.51 -3.62 7.13
C GLY A 574 13.22 -4.79 7.79
N ALA A 575 12.61 -5.42 8.80
CA ALA A 575 13.20 -6.58 9.47
C ALA A 575 13.45 -7.74 8.51
N VAL A 576 12.50 -8.02 7.62
CA VAL A 576 12.59 -9.11 6.64
C VAL A 576 13.57 -8.79 5.51
N THR A 577 13.53 -7.57 4.96
CA THR A 577 14.21 -7.23 3.70
C THR A 577 15.49 -6.41 3.88
N GLY A 578 15.69 -5.82 5.05
CA GLY A 578 16.80 -4.87 5.30
C GLY A 578 16.55 -3.48 4.71
N ASP A 579 15.40 -3.23 4.09
CA ASP A 579 15.03 -1.90 3.61
C ASP A 579 14.72 -0.96 4.78
N PHE A 580 15.31 0.22 4.81
CA PHE A 580 15.08 1.22 5.86
C PHE A 580 13.84 2.09 5.60
N GLY A 581 13.37 2.15 4.35
CA GLY A 581 12.14 2.81 3.98
C GLY A 581 10.93 1.86 3.97
N ASP A 582 9.94 2.20 3.20
CA ASP A 582 8.82 1.31 2.90
C ASP A 582 8.89 0.79 1.45
N ALA A 583 8.00 -0.12 1.10
CA ALA A 583 7.92 -0.70 -0.24
C ALA A 583 7.01 0.09 -1.19
N LEU A 584 6.61 1.32 -0.82
CA LEU A 584 5.50 1.99 -1.49
C LEU A 584 5.79 2.27 -2.97
N TYR A 585 6.97 2.86 -3.27
CA TYR A 585 7.27 3.26 -4.64
C TYR A 585 8.50 2.57 -5.21
N PHE A 586 9.56 2.50 -4.46
CA PHE A 586 10.80 1.91 -4.94
C PHE A 586 11.50 1.16 -3.79
N PRO A 587 11.25 -0.15 -3.64
CA PRO A 587 11.89 -0.93 -2.60
C PRO A 587 13.40 -1.07 -2.88
N MET A 588 14.20 -0.77 -1.88
CA MET A 588 15.66 -0.93 -1.88
C MET A 588 16.08 -2.03 -0.90
N ASN A 589 15.47 -3.19 -1.03
CA ASN A 589 15.73 -4.32 -0.15
C ASN A 589 17.16 -4.83 -0.28
N ALA A 590 17.78 -5.18 0.85
CA ALA A 590 19.09 -5.81 0.89
C ALA A 590 19.00 -7.30 0.52
N VAL A 591 17.90 -7.96 0.85
CA VAL A 591 17.70 -9.39 0.64
C VAL A 591 16.26 -9.74 0.27
N ARG A 592 16.12 -10.83 -0.50
CA ARG A 592 14.91 -11.62 -0.68
C ARG A 592 15.20 -13.06 -0.30
N TRP A 593 14.37 -13.65 0.57
CA TRP A 593 14.55 -15.01 1.03
C TRP A 593 13.93 -16.01 0.06
N LYS A 594 14.73 -16.96 -0.42
CA LYS A 594 14.32 -17.99 -1.38
C LYS A 594 13.64 -19.15 -0.65
N THR A 595 12.51 -18.85 -0.01
CA THR A 595 11.61 -19.76 0.72
C THR A 595 10.27 -19.06 0.95
N HIS A 596 9.22 -19.79 1.29
CA HIS A 596 7.93 -19.21 1.70
C HIS A 596 8.00 -18.56 3.09
N ALA A 597 7.09 -17.61 3.37
CA ALA A 597 7.08 -16.79 4.58
C ALA A 597 6.60 -17.51 5.86
N ARG A 598 6.13 -18.75 5.75
CA ARG A 598 5.59 -19.51 6.89
C ARG A 598 6.68 -20.29 7.60
N ASP A 599 6.52 -20.47 8.91
CA ASP A 599 7.45 -21.24 9.77
C ASP A 599 8.89 -20.73 9.75
N ILE A 600 9.08 -19.44 9.53
CA ILE A 600 10.38 -18.80 9.57
C ILE A 600 10.29 -17.37 10.15
N GLY A 601 11.27 -17.01 10.97
CA GLY A 601 11.61 -15.64 11.30
C GLY A 601 12.90 -15.26 10.59
N ALA A 602 12.95 -14.05 10.01
CA ALA A 602 14.12 -13.53 9.32
C ALA A 602 14.33 -12.06 9.70
N LEU A 603 15.46 -11.75 10.32
CA LEU A 603 15.80 -10.41 10.78
C LEU A 603 17.15 -9.99 10.19
N VAL A 604 17.13 -9.02 9.30
CA VAL A 604 18.37 -8.39 8.80
C VAL A 604 18.94 -7.50 9.89
N THR A 605 20.12 -7.84 10.38
CA THR A 605 20.84 -7.15 11.46
C THR A 605 21.94 -6.23 10.95
N GLY A 606 22.46 -6.50 9.75
CA GLY A 606 23.50 -5.73 9.07
C GLY A 606 23.29 -5.75 7.55
N SER A 607 23.49 -4.60 6.88
CA SER A 607 23.45 -4.51 5.43
C SER A 607 24.24 -3.30 4.95
N GLY A 608 24.93 -3.47 3.84
CA GLY A 608 25.75 -2.45 3.23
C GLY A 608 26.43 -2.95 1.96
N ARG A 609 27.31 -2.14 1.39
CA ARG A 609 28.02 -2.46 0.14
C ARG A 609 29.03 -3.61 0.26
N ARG A 610 29.51 -3.91 1.48
CA ARG A 610 30.59 -4.88 1.74
C ARG A 610 30.25 -5.94 2.77
N ASN A 611 29.06 -5.90 3.33
CA ASN A 611 28.61 -6.84 4.35
C ASN A 611 27.11 -7.07 4.30
N PHE A 612 26.70 -8.24 4.78
CA PHE A 612 25.32 -8.57 5.07
C PHE A 612 25.26 -9.46 6.31
N GLU A 613 24.37 -9.16 7.23
CA GLU A 613 24.17 -9.91 8.47
C GLU A 613 22.68 -10.11 8.73
N ALA A 614 22.32 -11.32 9.17
CA ALA A 614 20.93 -11.63 9.51
C ALA A 614 20.85 -12.69 10.61
N GLU A 615 19.75 -12.67 11.34
CA GLU A 615 19.33 -13.74 12.23
C GLU A 615 18.12 -14.46 11.61
N LEU A 616 18.11 -15.79 11.67
CA LEU A 616 16.99 -16.62 11.25
C LEU A 616 16.51 -17.48 12.41
N TYR A 617 15.22 -17.76 12.47
CA TYR A 617 14.67 -18.79 13.33
C TYR A 617 13.74 -19.67 12.50
N HIS A 618 14.05 -20.97 12.45
CA HIS A 618 13.23 -21.95 11.75
C HIS A 618 12.27 -22.62 12.73
N PHE A 619 10.97 -22.40 12.55
CA PHE A 619 9.91 -22.94 13.39
C PHE A 619 9.48 -24.36 12.99
N GLY A 620 9.78 -24.78 11.76
CA GLY A 620 9.39 -26.10 11.25
C GLY A 620 10.07 -27.26 11.97
N ASN A 621 9.50 -28.45 11.82
CA ASN A 621 9.99 -29.70 12.42
C ASN A 621 10.79 -30.58 11.45
N THR A 622 11.03 -30.13 10.23
CA THR A 622 11.85 -30.78 9.19
C THR A 622 12.92 -29.83 8.70
N GLU A 623 13.96 -30.34 8.06
CA GLU A 623 14.98 -29.50 7.43
C GLU A 623 14.34 -28.55 6.38
N ARG A 624 14.89 -27.33 6.30
CA ARG A 624 14.48 -26.32 5.33
C ARG A 624 15.62 -25.95 4.40
N ASN A 625 15.49 -26.34 3.14
CA ASN A 625 16.35 -25.84 2.08
C ASN A 625 15.87 -24.45 1.64
N MET A 626 16.75 -23.46 1.72
CA MET A 626 16.44 -22.08 1.33
C MET A 626 17.67 -21.34 0.80
N GLY A 627 17.51 -20.08 0.51
CA GLY A 627 18.61 -19.21 0.12
C GLY A 627 18.30 -17.76 0.41
N ALA A 628 19.29 -16.91 0.12
CA ALA A 628 19.18 -15.46 0.13
C ALA A 628 19.60 -14.91 -1.22
N GLU A 629 18.79 -14.03 -1.79
CA GLU A 629 19.10 -13.22 -2.96
C GLU A 629 19.46 -11.81 -2.48
N LEU A 630 20.69 -11.36 -2.73
CA LEU A 630 21.29 -10.14 -2.17
C LEU A 630 21.45 -9.09 -3.26
N TYR A 631 21.19 -7.81 -2.95
CA TYR A 631 21.09 -6.75 -3.95
C TYR A 631 22.04 -5.56 -3.76
N LEU A 632 22.61 -5.35 -2.58
CA LEU A 632 23.38 -4.14 -2.27
C LEU A 632 24.91 -4.30 -2.30
N LEU A 633 25.41 -5.52 -2.53
CA LEU A 633 26.83 -5.84 -2.44
C LEU A 633 27.62 -5.35 -3.65
N ASP A 634 28.79 -4.77 -3.41
CA ASP A 634 29.77 -4.48 -4.45
C ASP A 634 30.34 -5.76 -5.06
N LYS A 635 30.78 -5.70 -6.32
CA LYS A 635 31.47 -6.81 -6.98
C LYS A 635 32.72 -7.22 -6.17
N GLY A 636 32.90 -8.51 -6.02
CA GLY A 636 34.05 -9.05 -5.28
C GLY A 636 33.81 -10.43 -4.71
N THR A 637 34.78 -10.94 -3.99
CA THR A 637 34.72 -12.23 -3.29
C THR A 637 34.35 -11.98 -1.83
N TYR A 638 33.44 -12.77 -1.31
CA TYR A 638 32.97 -12.70 0.06
C TYR A 638 32.99 -14.06 0.72
N GLU A 639 33.11 -14.06 2.03
CA GLU A 639 32.93 -15.23 2.86
C GLU A 639 31.52 -15.21 3.46
N PHE A 640 30.73 -16.22 3.18
CA PHE A 640 29.40 -16.44 3.75
C PHE A 640 29.52 -17.48 4.84
N THR A 641 29.17 -17.12 6.07
CA THR A 641 29.15 -18.01 7.23
C THR A 641 27.75 -18.12 7.79
N LEU A 642 27.28 -19.35 7.97
CA LEU A 642 26.04 -19.71 8.65
C LEU A 642 26.38 -20.44 9.95
N THR A 643 26.00 -19.88 11.10
CA THR A 643 26.27 -20.44 12.42
C THR A 643 24.97 -20.70 13.16
N ASP A 644 24.81 -21.88 13.75
CA ASP A 644 23.67 -22.20 14.60
C ASP A 644 23.98 -22.00 16.10
N THR A 645 22.92 -22.00 16.93
CA THR A 645 23.06 -21.76 18.37
C THR A 645 23.66 -22.94 19.16
N VAL A 646 23.88 -24.09 18.55
CA VAL A 646 24.50 -25.26 19.21
C VAL A 646 25.96 -25.45 18.80
N GLY A 647 26.53 -24.49 18.06
CA GLY A 647 27.95 -24.44 17.71
C GLY A 647 28.29 -25.05 16.34
N GLY A 648 27.28 -25.44 15.55
CA GLY A 648 27.49 -25.81 14.13
C GLY A 648 27.74 -24.56 13.29
N SER A 649 28.79 -24.59 12.46
CA SER A 649 29.13 -23.51 11.53
C SER A 649 29.47 -24.06 10.16
N SER A 650 29.02 -23.40 9.12
CA SER A 650 29.42 -23.69 7.73
C SER A 650 29.82 -22.40 7.03
N THR A 651 30.91 -22.49 6.28
CA THR A 651 31.45 -21.35 5.54
C THR A 651 31.55 -21.69 4.06
N GLN A 652 31.18 -20.77 3.19
CA GLN A 652 31.33 -20.89 1.75
C GLN A 652 31.77 -19.56 1.11
N THR A 653 32.52 -19.66 0.03
CA THR A 653 32.93 -18.49 -0.75
C THR A 653 31.80 -18.07 -1.70
N LEU A 654 31.43 -16.79 -1.71
CA LEU A 654 30.47 -16.20 -2.62
C LEU A 654 31.14 -15.16 -3.51
N THR A 655 31.05 -15.33 -4.83
CA THR A 655 31.52 -14.33 -5.78
C THR A 655 30.37 -13.48 -6.28
N VAL A 656 30.42 -12.19 -5.98
CA VAL A 656 29.47 -11.19 -6.45
C VAL A 656 29.98 -10.61 -7.77
N THR A 657 29.32 -10.95 -8.87
CA THR A 657 29.65 -10.48 -10.23
C THR A 657 28.69 -9.43 -10.76
N SER A 658 27.49 -9.36 -10.20
CA SER A 658 26.42 -8.44 -10.56
C SER A 658 25.77 -7.89 -9.28
N PRO A 659 24.98 -6.82 -9.38
CA PRO A 659 24.24 -6.27 -8.23
C PRO A 659 23.24 -7.25 -7.58
N ARG A 660 22.91 -8.37 -8.25
CA ARG A 660 22.05 -9.43 -7.74
C ARG A 660 22.82 -10.75 -7.64
N THR A 661 22.92 -11.30 -6.45
CA THR A 661 23.65 -12.54 -6.19
C THR A 661 22.88 -13.45 -5.24
N GLN A 662 22.95 -14.78 -5.46
CA GLN A 662 22.24 -15.76 -4.64
C GLN A 662 23.20 -16.65 -3.88
N VAL A 663 22.83 -17.00 -2.65
CA VAL A 663 23.48 -18.04 -1.84
C VAL A 663 22.42 -19.03 -1.36
N ARG A 664 22.77 -20.31 -1.28
CA ARG A 664 21.89 -21.40 -0.81
C ARG A 664 22.43 -22.04 0.46
N PHE A 665 21.54 -22.44 1.35
CA PHE A 665 21.88 -23.11 2.60
C PHE A 665 20.68 -23.90 3.14
N THR A 666 20.91 -24.73 4.16
CA THR A 666 19.88 -25.56 4.82
C THR A 666 19.82 -25.22 6.29
N LEU A 667 18.60 -25.14 6.84
CA LEU A 667 18.33 -24.90 8.25
C LEU A 667 17.77 -26.19 8.88
N SER A 668 18.32 -26.61 10.01
CA SER A 668 17.76 -27.67 10.84
C SER A 668 16.49 -27.19 11.57
N PRO A 669 15.61 -28.12 11.99
CA PRO A 669 14.37 -27.81 12.69
C PRO A 669 14.57 -27.04 14.00
N GLN A 670 13.60 -26.17 14.33
CA GLN A 670 13.45 -25.49 15.63
C GLN A 670 14.76 -24.90 16.15
N ARG A 671 15.44 -24.11 15.27
CA ARG A 671 16.77 -23.62 15.57
C ARG A 671 16.96 -22.17 15.09
N ARG A 672 17.74 -21.43 15.89
CA ARG A 672 18.22 -20.10 15.51
C ARG A 672 19.55 -20.18 14.80
N TYR A 673 19.71 -19.30 13.80
CA TYR A 673 20.92 -19.15 13.01
C TYR A 673 21.35 -17.68 12.93
N THR A 674 22.65 -17.47 12.74
CA THR A 674 23.22 -16.19 12.35
C THR A 674 23.88 -16.35 10.98
N ILE A 675 23.61 -15.42 10.07
CA ILE A 675 24.29 -15.27 8.80
C ILE A 675 25.26 -14.10 8.92
N GLU A 676 26.50 -14.32 8.52
CA GLU A 676 27.49 -13.27 8.31
C GLU A 676 28.05 -13.40 6.90
N LEU A 677 28.08 -12.30 6.17
CA LEU A 677 28.70 -12.21 4.86
C LEU A 677 29.60 -10.98 4.85
N ARG A 678 30.88 -11.24 4.70
CA ARG A 678 31.92 -10.20 4.76
C ARG A 678 32.91 -10.34 3.61
N ARG A 679 33.37 -9.23 3.12
CA ARG A 679 34.49 -9.22 2.19
C ARG A 679 35.76 -9.47 2.99
N PRO A 680 36.61 -10.47 2.63
CA PRO A 680 37.91 -10.64 3.25
C PRO A 680 38.73 -9.34 3.15
N SER A 681 39.47 -9.04 4.20
CA SER A 681 40.32 -7.84 4.31
C SER A 681 41.43 -7.82 3.27
#